data_f2f861e4c285fcb55f1c3fbf8a0d4b54
#
_entry.id   f2f861e4c285fcb55f1c3fbf8a0d4b54
#
_cell.length_a   1.000
_cell.length_b   1.000
_cell.length_c   1.000
_cell.angle_alpha   90.00
_cell.angle_beta   90.00
_cell.angle_gamma   90.00
#
_symmetry.space_group_name_H-M   'P 1'
#
loop_
_entity.id
_entity.type
_entity.pdbx_description
1 polymer ?
#
loop_
_entity_poly.entity_id
_entity_poly.type
_entity_poly.pdbx_seq_one_letter_code
_entity_poly.pdbx_strand_id
1 'polypeptide(L)'
;MKKHFLLLFLCAFVPFSSFLWAQTHVSGKVIDENGQPIAFANVLFPKTTIGAYTDDEGRFSLYSEKKQKELEVSFIGYTTKKIHLEKDNTKGLVVVLVEGEQLDAVTIVAKPKKALSKKENPAYTVLQGIWKNKKKRGLQNATAYQYKKHTTTELGVNNLDTVFLKKALNKEYDTIRKILSEKKYKETFSLPMYLTEKIETVYGNNQLGKKRVDIEAERAQGIVQQGFGLERVSQSFDEFEIYDNTYMILNKPFVSPLSEFGYGVYLYVLSDTIQKDDRQFYRINFFPRDDQDLALQGQFDVDTKTFIVSAIQMHTTPKTNINLVRGLSFEKYFTIANDSIYLPEREIQVGDFTLITKKEEEKGLYVKNYINYSDILLNKAKTAEFYDQQIVKTAKDQFHKDDAYWDNNTLGGADLTKTKLLIREVGSNKRIKMIGDVTDVVTSGYIPIGNYMQFGRFWQTFSSNNVEGLRLRAGFRSFISTDDRFRAYIYGAYGLRDKQFKYGFSGKYLLSHSPCITLGAGYQNDNLQLGTFVMHDDTELNFEKTTNFIIARGENYYLTRNKKIQGVINYNIIPNLQFSIFGTYQKLSSASEENFLIAYQNPKTGDVIHEYDNFYTGAQLSFTPHRKVFGYGVEQRYGKKLFPIYTLKYSKGVDGVINSKFDYDKVQMMLYKPIPLFGYGIFHANIEAGKVFGTAPLIALAPTPANQSYSSAPNTFALLDYYDFITDTYINGYFEHHFDGFLLNRIPFLQKLRFKSVLFGRFAYGTLSDKNKQANITNIIFNSPEKLYWEYGFGIENIGLGNFRFIRVDFVWRNDFNDVNGVRNPKFGVRIGIVPSF
;
A
#
# COMPACT_ATOMS: atom_id res chain seq x y z
N MET A 1 86.86 6.44 10.19
CA MET A 1 86.61 5.44 9.15
C MET A 1 86.09 4.05 9.70
N LYS A 2 85.58 3.95 10.94
CA LYS A 2 85.03 2.69 11.49
C LYS A 2 83.52 2.65 11.73
N LYS A 3 82.82 3.73 11.46
CA LYS A 3 81.35 3.80 11.65
C LYS A 3 80.56 3.65 10.36
N HIS A 4 81.10 3.70 9.19
CA HIS A 4 80.43 3.60 7.89
C HIS A 4 80.49 2.14 7.33
N PHE A 5 81.27 1.27 7.90
CA PHE A 5 81.42 -0.10 7.43
C PHE A 5 80.35 -1.02 8.12
N LEU A 6 79.82 -0.59 9.28
CA LEU A 6 78.77 -1.35 9.97
C LEU A 6 77.38 -1.12 9.40
N LEU A 7 77.20 0.03 8.71
CA LEU A 7 75.91 0.36 8.08
C LEU A 7 75.74 -0.37 6.72
N LEU A 8 76.83 -0.65 6.04
CA LEU A 8 76.81 -1.39 4.77
C LEU A 8 76.58 -2.93 4.92
N PHE A 9 76.95 -3.46 6.10
CA PHE A 9 76.72 -4.88 6.41
C PHE A 9 75.32 -5.14 6.96
N LEU A 10 74.61 -4.13 7.46
CA LEU A 10 73.23 -4.27 7.90
C LEU A 10 72.22 -4.22 6.75
N CYS A 11 72.58 -3.66 5.59
CA CYS A 11 71.74 -3.60 4.39
C CYS A 11 71.78 -4.84 3.50
N ALA A 12 72.71 -5.81 3.79
CA ALA A 12 72.86 -7.00 2.98
C ALA A 12 72.06 -8.25 3.50
N PHE A 13 71.35 -8.09 4.63
CA PHE A 13 70.48 -9.17 5.18
C PHE A 13 69.04 -8.67 5.29
N VAL A 14 68.46 -8.10 4.20
CA VAL A 14 67.00 -8.05 4.01
C VAL A 14 66.66 -9.44 3.37
N PRO A 15 65.97 -10.32 4.10
CA PRO A 15 65.45 -11.50 3.44
C PRO A 15 64.43 -11.02 2.39
N PHE A 16 64.69 -11.34 1.12
CA PHE A 16 63.70 -11.33 0.06
C PHE A 16 62.63 -12.33 0.51
N SER A 17 61.67 -11.88 1.39
CA SER A 17 60.42 -12.60 1.60
C SER A 17 59.71 -12.50 0.27
N SER A 18 59.82 -13.56 -0.52
CA SER A 18 58.90 -13.87 -1.61
C SER A 18 57.53 -13.84 -1.03
N PHE A 19 56.77 -12.78 -1.31
CA PHE A 19 55.34 -12.76 -1.10
C PHE A 19 54.76 -13.89 -1.99
N LEU A 20 54.58 -15.06 -1.42
CA LEU A 20 53.73 -16.09 -1.96
C LEU A 20 52.30 -15.50 -1.94
N TRP A 21 51.89 -15.00 -3.08
CA TRP A 21 50.49 -14.58 -3.28
C TRP A 21 49.68 -15.88 -3.24
N ALA A 22 48.98 -16.07 -2.13
CA ALA A 22 48.09 -17.18 -1.98
C ALA A 22 46.88 -16.95 -2.89
N GLN A 23 46.87 -17.63 -4.03
CA GLN A 23 45.77 -17.60 -5.02
C GLN A 23 44.77 -18.69 -4.66
N THR A 24 43.45 -18.37 -4.80
CA THR A 24 42.39 -19.36 -4.63
C THR A 24 41.70 -19.62 -5.97
N HIS A 25 41.66 -20.87 -6.42
CA HIS A 25 40.91 -21.31 -7.61
C HIS A 25 39.93 -22.41 -7.21
N VAL A 26 38.64 -22.21 -7.46
CA VAL A 26 37.60 -23.21 -7.19
C VAL A 26 36.79 -23.44 -8.46
N SER A 27 36.66 -24.71 -8.84
CA SER A 27 35.77 -25.12 -9.93
C SER A 27 34.94 -26.33 -9.54
N GLY A 28 33.74 -26.43 -10.06
CA GLY A 28 32.81 -27.49 -9.69
C GLY A 28 31.50 -27.46 -10.47
N LYS A 29 30.52 -28.17 -9.92
CA LYS A 29 29.18 -28.30 -10.48
C LYS A 29 28.13 -28.11 -9.35
N VAL A 30 27.08 -27.39 -9.65
CA VAL A 30 25.91 -27.22 -8.78
C VAL A 30 24.77 -28.08 -9.33
N ILE A 31 24.18 -28.89 -8.47
CA ILE A 31 23.08 -29.81 -8.79
C ILE A 31 21.97 -29.68 -7.73
N ASP A 32 20.77 -30.13 -8.05
CA ASP A 32 19.68 -30.30 -7.10
C ASP A 32 19.78 -31.64 -6.35
N GLU A 33 18.81 -31.92 -5.48
CA GLU A 33 18.73 -33.19 -4.73
C GLU A 33 18.49 -34.43 -5.61
N ASN A 34 17.96 -34.21 -6.83
CA ASN A 34 17.69 -35.25 -7.81
C ASN A 34 18.89 -35.47 -8.76
N GLY A 35 19.99 -34.73 -8.56
CA GLY A 35 21.17 -34.79 -9.40
C GLY A 35 21.10 -34.00 -10.70
N GLN A 36 20.00 -33.21 -10.91
CA GLN A 36 19.87 -32.36 -12.08
C GLN A 36 20.76 -31.11 -11.96
N PRO A 37 21.42 -30.66 -13.02
CA PRO A 37 22.23 -29.47 -12.99
C PRO A 37 21.37 -28.22 -12.75
N ILE A 38 21.85 -27.34 -11.87
CA ILE A 38 21.24 -26.04 -11.67
C ILE A 38 22.01 -25.00 -12.47
N ALA A 39 21.45 -24.61 -13.59
CA ALA A 39 21.97 -23.51 -14.41
C ALA A 39 21.74 -22.17 -13.71
N PHE A 40 22.68 -21.23 -13.90
CA PHE A 40 22.61 -19.86 -13.37
C PHE A 40 22.60 -19.77 -11.86
N ALA A 41 23.01 -20.82 -11.11
CA ALA A 41 23.25 -20.70 -9.67
C ALA A 41 24.41 -19.73 -9.44
N ASN A 42 24.23 -18.82 -8.49
CA ASN A 42 25.27 -17.86 -8.12
C ASN A 42 26.29 -18.51 -7.18
N VAL A 43 27.56 -18.38 -7.52
CA VAL A 43 28.69 -18.90 -6.76
C VAL A 43 29.65 -17.77 -6.47
N LEU A 44 29.95 -17.47 -5.20
CA LEU A 44 30.79 -16.33 -4.84
C LEU A 44 31.70 -16.62 -3.64
N PHE A 45 32.75 -15.82 -3.51
CA PHE A 45 33.52 -15.74 -2.27
C PHE A 45 32.91 -14.68 -1.35
N PRO A 46 32.37 -15.04 -0.15
CA PRO A 46 31.71 -14.11 0.74
C PRO A 46 32.58 -12.90 1.09
N LYS A 47 31.97 -11.72 1.20
CA LYS A 47 32.63 -10.43 1.50
C LYS A 47 33.63 -9.96 0.43
N THR A 48 33.61 -10.56 -0.77
CA THR A 48 34.41 -10.12 -1.91
C THR A 48 33.54 -9.72 -3.08
N THR A 49 34.17 -9.24 -4.15
CA THR A 49 33.50 -8.92 -5.43
C THR A 49 33.65 -10.04 -6.48
N ILE A 50 34.13 -11.21 -6.06
CA ILE A 50 34.47 -12.31 -6.94
C ILE A 50 33.35 -13.34 -6.88
N GLY A 51 32.64 -13.51 -7.99
CA GLY A 51 31.57 -14.49 -8.16
C GLY A 51 31.39 -14.85 -9.64
N ALA A 52 30.73 -15.98 -9.88
CA ALA A 52 30.34 -16.47 -11.21
C ALA A 52 28.97 -17.15 -11.10
N TYR A 53 28.30 -17.28 -12.24
CA TYR A 53 27.12 -18.13 -12.37
C TYR A 53 27.49 -19.48 -12.95
N THR A 54 26.71 -20.51 -12.60
CA THR A 54 26.85 -21.81 -13.27
C THR A 54 26.35 -21.72 -14.72
N ASP A 55 26.99 -22.49 -15.60
CA ASP A 55 26.54 -22.71 -16.99
C ASP A 55 25.30 -23.65 -17.04
N ASP A 56 24.81 -23.95 -18.25
CA ASP A 56 23.60 -24.78 -18.44
C ASP A 56 23.77 -26.21 -17.90
N GLU A 57 24.99 -26.71 -17.78
CA GLU A 57 25.33 -27.98 -17.18
C GLU A 57 25.64 -27.85 -15.66
N GLY A 58 25.38 -26.67 -15.08
CA GLY A 58 25.60 -26.40 -13.66
C GLY A 58 27.07 -26.19 -13.27
N ARG A 59 28.02 -26.02 -14.22
CA ARG A 59 29.45 -25.90 -13.93
C ARG A 59 29.85 -24.46 -13.61
N PHE A 60 30.81 -24.27 -12.73
CA PHE A 60 31.38 -22.97 -12.36
C PHE A 60 32.90 -23.02 -12.21
N SER A 61 33.54 -21.86 -12.33
CA SER A 61 34.95 -21.65 -12.06
C SER A 61 35.19 -20.25 -11.51
N LEU A 62 35.79 -20.15 -10.31
CA LEU A 62 36.16 -18.89 -9.68
C LEU A 62 37.65 -18.82 -9.40
N TYR A 63 38.21 -17.61 -9.57
CA TYR A 63 39.60 -17.30 -9.28
C TYR A 63 39.72 -16.06 -8.40
N SER A 64 40.55 -16.11 -7.39
CA SER A 64 40.88 -14.98 -6.51
C SER A 64 42.40 -14.87 -6.30
N GLU A 65 42.92 -13.66 -6.46
CA GLU A 65 44.32 -13.35 -6.14
C GLU A 65 44.62 -13.41 -4.65
N LYS A 66 43.58 -13.45 -3.80
CA LYS A 66 43.72 -13.56 -2.34
C LYS A 66 43.15 -14.87 -1.86
N LYS A 67 43.72 -15.39 -0.76
CA LYS A 67 43.22 -16.59 -0.13
C LYS A 67 41.79 -16.40 0.36
N GLN A 68 40.90 -17.28 -0.08
CA GLN A 68 39.50 -17.35 0.31
C GLN A 68 39.27 -18.64 1.12
N LYS A 69 38.49 -18.53 2.19
CA LYS A 69 38.21 -19.65 3.10
C LYS A 69 36.82 -20.24 2.92
N GLU A 70 35.92 -19.50 2.30
CA GLU A 70 34.51 -19.87 2.15
C GLU A 70 34.04 -19.61 0.72
N LEU A 71 33.15 -20.48 0.24
CA LEU A 71 32.41 -20.36 -0.98
C LEU A 71 30.93 -20.33 -0.61
N GLU A 72 30.18 -19.43 -1.20
CA GLU A 72 28.73 -19.36 -1.05
C GLU A 72 28.07 -19.64 -2.39
N VAL A 73 27.09 -20.56 -2.40
CA VAL A 73 26.34 -20.95 -3.57
C VAL A 73 24.86 -20.77 -3.29
N SER A 74 24.16 -20.01 -4.16
CA SER A 74 22.74 -19.69 -4.02
C SER A 74 22.02 -19.76 -5.34
N PHE A 75 20.75 -20.17 -5.30
CA PHE A 75 19.84 -20.13 -6.44
C PHE A 75 18.40 -19.91 -5.95
N ILE A 76 17.57 -19.26 -6.77
CA ILE A 76 16.18 -18.96 -6.38
C ILE A 76 15.39 -20.25 -6.23
N GLY A 77 14.65 -20.35 -5.13
CA GLY A 77 13.93 -21.58 -4.78
C GLY A 77 14.78 -22.60 -4.06
N TYR A 78 16.08 -22.33 -3.84
CA TYR A 78 17.00 -23.21 -3.15
C TYR A 78 17.63 -22.54 -1.93
N THR A 79 17.99 -23.36 -0.95
CA THR A 79 18.69 -22.89 0.25
C THR A 79 20.13 -22.52 -0.09
N THR A 80 20.57 -21.30 0.24
CA THR A 80 21.99 -20.90 0.11
C THR A 80 22.91 -21.81 0.90
N LYS A 81 23.96 -22.32 0.25
CA LYS A 81 24.93 -23.20 0.85
C LYS A 81 26.29 -22.53 1.01
N LYS A 82 26.83 -22.52 2.23
CA LYS A 82 28.19 -22.07 2.53
C LYS A 82 29.09 -23.27 2.67
N ILE A 83 30.22 -23.23 1.98
CA ILE A 83 31.20 -24.31 1.92
C ILE A 83 32.53 -23.77 2.39
N HIS A 84 33.12 -24.42 3.38
CA HIS A 84 34.45 -24.09 3.85
C HIS A 84 35.51 -24.74 2.91
N LEU A 85 36.44 -23.92 2.42
CA LEU A 85 37.49 -24.35 1.51
C LEU A 85 38.73 -24.75 2.31
N GLU A 86 39.03 -26.04 2.33
CA GLU A 86 40.22 -26.59 3.01
C GLU A 86 41.50 -26.33 2.20
N LYS A 87 41.41 -26.24 0.89
CA LYS A 87 42.53 -26.07 -0.04
C LYS A 87 42.36 -24.83 -0.91
N ASP A 88 43.45 -24.15 -1.18
CA ASP A 88 43.48 -22.97 -2.03
C ASP A 88 43.16 -23.27 -3.51
N ASN A 89 43.29 -24.53 -3.93
CA ASN A 89 42.95 -25.00 -5.28
C ASN A 89 42.04 -26.24 -5.17
N THR A 90 40.73 -26.00 -5.32
CA THR A 90 39.69 -27.04 -5.25
C THR A 90 39.06 -27.24 -6.62
N LYS A 91 39.19 -28.43 -7.20
CA LYS A 91 38.62 -28.80 -8.51
C LYS A 91 37.58 -29.91 -8.35
N GLY A 92 36.52 -29.85 -9.20
CA GLY A 92 35.49 -30.89 -9.20
C GLY A 92 34.57 -30.86 -7.97
N LEU A 93 34.41 -29.72 -7.35
CA LEU A 93 33.50 -29.56 -6.22
C LEU A 93 32.05 -29.79 -6.67
N VAL A 94 31.35 -30.73 -6.08
CA VAL A 94 29.93 -30.94 -6.31
C VAL A 94 29.14 -30.28 -5.18
N VAL A 95 28.32 -29.30 -5.54
CA VAL A 95 27.46 -28.56 -4.62
C VAL A 95 26.03 -28.99 -4.87
N VAL A 96 25.43 -29.69 -3.91
CA VAL A 96 24.00 -30.00 -3.94
C VAL A 96 23.26 -28.88 -3.25
N LEU A 97 22.40 -28.19 -3.95
CA LEU A 97 21.43 -27.25 -3.38
C LEU A 97 20.13 -28.00 -3.10
N VAL A 98 19.55 -27.69 -1.97
CA VAL A 98 18.27 -28.25 -1.51
C VAL A 98 17.19 -27.21 -1.82
N GLU A 99 16.10 -27.63 -2.45
CA GLU A 99 14.96 -26.73 -2.66
C GLU A 99 14.54 -26.11 -1.33
N GLY A 100 14.48 -24.77 -1.26
CA GLY A 100 14.25 -24.01 -0.04
C GLY A 100 13.15 -22.98 -0.24
N GLU A 101 12.27 -22.85 0.76
CA GLU A 101 11.32 -21.75 0.86
C GLU A 101 11.95 -20.43 1.32
N GLN A 102 13.28 -20.35 1.37
CA GLN A 102 13.94 -19.13 1.78
C GLN A 102 14.01 -18.17 0.62
N LEU A 103 13.55 -16.97 0.88
CA LEU A 103 13.87 -15.75 0.15
C LEU A 103 15.36 -15.41 0.32
N ASP A 104 16.23 -16.30 -0.12
CA ASP A 104 17.64 -15.95 -0.20
C ASP A 104 17.78 -14.92 -1.30
N ALA A 105 18.17 -13.73 -0.89
CA ALA A 105 18.48 -12.65 -1.79
C ALA A 105 19.35 -13.18 -2.93
N VAL A 106 18.92 -12.95 -4.17
CA VAL A 106 19.78 -13.19 -5.34
C VAL A 106 21.08 -12.47 -5.05
N THR A 107 22.15 -13.21 -4.81
CA THR A 107 23.45 -12.60 -4.48
C THR A 107 24.04 -12.09 -5.78
N ILE A 108 23.89 -10.80 -5.97
CA ILE A 108 24.29 -10.09 -7.17
C ILE A 108 25.80 -9.85 -7.16
N VAL A 109 26.39 -9.82 -8.33
CA VAL A 109 27.75 -9.27 -8.58
C VAL A 109 27.94 -7.99 -7.77
N ALA A 110 29.07 -7.83 -7.12
CA ALA A 110 29.29 -6.73 -6.19
C ALA A 110 29.09 -5.35 -6.86
N LYS A 111 28.42 -4.48 -6.13
CA LYS A 111 28.20 -3.09 -6.51
C LYS A 111 29.53 -2.41 -6.85
N PRO A 112 29.67 -1.82 -8.05
CA PRO A 112 30.91 -1.15 -8.44
C PRO A 112 31.23 0.03 -7.53
N LYS A 113 32.48 0.17 -7.13
CA LYS A 113 32.94 1.29 -6.25
C LYS A 113 32.86 2.66 -6.95
N LYS A 114 32.96 2.71 -8.29
CA LYS A 114 32.95 3.95 -9.07
C LYS A 114 31.95 3.84 -10.21
N ALA A 115 31.12 4.86 -10.35
CA ALA A 115 30.22 4.99 -11.51
C ALA A 115 31.01 5.34 -12.77
N LEU A 116 30.79 4.62 -13.84
CA LEU A 116 31.25 5.04 -15.17
C LEU A 116 30.38 6.20 -15.67
N SER A 117 30.99 7.09 -16.47
CA SER A 117 30.22 8.12 -17.16
C SER A 117 29.29 7.50 -18.23
N LYS A 118 28.25 8.24 -18.64
CA LYS A 118 27.32 7.76 -19.69
C LYS A 118 28.04 7.37 -20.99
N LYS A 119 29.11 8.05 -21.34
CA LYS A 119 29.89 7.78 -22.57
C LYS A 119 30.74 6.52 -22.47
N GLU A 120 31.21 6.20 -21.27
CA GLU A 120 32.13 5.07 -21.04
C GLU A 120 31.40 3.78 -20.65
N ASN A 121 30.12 3.88 -20.28
CA ASN A 121 29.36 2.72 -19.81
C ASN A 121 28.63 2.02 -20.96
N PRO A 122 29.04 0.81 -21.36
CA PRO A 122 28.37 0.07 -22.44
C PRO A 122 26.91 -0.28 -22.13
N ALA A 123 26.55 -0.45 -20.87
CA ALA A 123 25.16 -0.65 -20.46
C ALA A 123 24.26 0.54 -20.82
N TYR A 124 24.81 1.77 -20.90
CA TYR A 124 24.02 2.94 -21.28
C TYR A 124 23.53 2.87 -22.73
N THR A 125 24.33 2.33 -23.66
CA THR A 125 23.92 2.12 -25.05
C THR A 125 22.76 1.12 -25.13
N VAL A 126 22.79 0.05 -24.33
CA VAL A 126 21.70 -0.93 -24.27
C VAL A 126 20.44 -0.27 -23.70
N LEU A 127 20.54 0.52 -22.61
CA LEU A 127 19.41 1.27 -22.06
C LEU A 127 18.78 2.22 -23.09
N GLN A 128 19.59 2.92 -23.90
CA GLN A 128 19.06 3.75 -25.00
C GLN A 128 18.28 2.92 -26.03
N GLY A 129 18.78 1.73 -26.35
CA GLY A 129 18.07 0.78 -27.21
C GLY A 129 16.71 0.37 -26.62
N ILE A 130 16.66 0.09 -25.31
CA ILE A 130 15.41 -0.22 -24.61
C ILE A 130 14.46 0.98 -24.70
N TRP A 131 14.87 2.19 -24.33
CA TRP A 131 14.02 3.39 -24.32
C TRP A 131 13.43 3.72 -25.69
N LYS A 132 14.21 3.58 -26.75
CA LYS A 132 13.77 3.80 -28.13
C LYS A 132 12.67 2.80 -28.55
N ASN A 133 12.70 1.59 -28.01
CA ASN A 133 11.86 0.48 -28.45
C ASN A 133 10.73 0.13 -27.47
N LYS A 134 10.78 0.58 -26.19
CA LYS A 134 9.84 0.17 -25.12
C LYS A 134 8.34 0.37 -25.45
N LYS A 135 8.00 1.36 -26.28
CA LYS A 135 6.60 1.62 -26.68
C LYS A 135 6.13 0.80 -27.88
N LYS A 136 7.00 0.06 -28.54
CA LYS A 136 6.71 -0.59 -29.81
C LYS A 136 6.57 -2.11 -29.73
N ARG A 137 6.58 -2.71 -28.51
CA ARG A 137 6.75 -4.16 -28.37
C ARG A 137 5.94 -4.75 -27.22
N GLY A 138 5.70 -6.05 -27.26
CA GLY A 138 4.83 -6.78 -26.37
C GLY A 138 3.37 -6.77 -26.82
N LEU A 139 2.44 -6.98 -25.90
CA LEU A 139 1.00 -7.01 -26.16
C LEU A 139 0.48 -5.70 -26.79
N GLN A 140 1.19 -4.59 -26.61
CA GLN A 140 0.83 -3.28 -27.18
C GLN A 140 0.96 -3.23 -28.72
N ASN A 141 1.72 -4.15 -29.31
CA ASN A 141 1.88 -4.25 -30.78
C ASN A 141 0.76 -5.03 -31.47
N ALA A 142 0.03 -5.83 -30.72
CA ALA A 142 -1.12 -6.54 -31.26
C ALA A 142 -2.31 -5.59 -31.41
N THR A 143 -3.09 -5.73 -32.47
CA THR A 143 -4.35 -4.98 -32.63
C THR A 143 -5.35 -5.33 -31.51
N ALA A 144 -5.37 -6.61 -31.14
CA ALA A 144 -6.11 -7.14 -30.01
C ALA A 144 -5.35 -8.35 -29.44
N TYR A 145 -5.58 -8.66 -28.17
CA TYR A 145 -5.00 -9.80 -27.50
C TYR A 145 -5.98 -10.44 -26.50
N GLN A 146 -5.75 -11.71 -26.24
CA GLN A 146 -6.41 -12.46 -25.19
C GLN A 146 -5.37 -13.35 -24.51
N TYR A 147 -5.48 -13.49 -23.18
CA TYR A 147 -4.70 -14.47 -22.43
C TYR A 147 -5.45 -14.91 -21.18
N LYS A 148 -5.13 -16.10 -20.70
CA LYS A 148 -5.56 -16.62 -19.40
C LYS A 148 -4.49 -16.32 -18.38
N LYS A 149 -4.92 -15.87 -17.20
CA LYS A 149 -4.03 -15.53 -16.07
C LYS A 149 -4.44 -16.33 -14.85
N HIS A 150 -3.53 -17.12 -14.31
CA HIS A 150 -3.69 -17.82 -13.05
C HIS A 150 -2.82 -17.14 -11.99
N THR A 151 -3.46 -16.60 -10.95
CA THR A 151 -2.80 -15.96 -9.83
C THR A 151 -2.97 -16.81 -8.59
N THR A 152 -1.84 -17.17 -7.95
CA THR A 152 -1.80 -17.85 -6.66
C THR A 152 -1.14 -16.94 -5.66
N THR A 153 -1.81 -16.68 -4.53
CA THR A 153 -1.25 -15.91 -3.41
C THR A 153 -1.18 -16.77 -2.17
N GLU A 154 0.02 -16.98 -1.66
CA GLU A 154 0.29 -17.63 -0.40
C GLU A 154 0.74 -16.62 0.65
N LEU A 155 0.17 -16.70 1.84
CA LEU A 155 0.49 -15.88 3.01
C LEU A 155 0.78 -16.78 4.20
N GLY A 156 1.80 -16.44 4.95
CA GLY A 156 2.15 -17.23 6.13
C GLY A 156 3.12 -16.51 7.06
N VAL A 157 3.57 -17.26 8.06
CA VAL A 157 4.58 -16.82 9.01
C VAL A 157 5.90 -17.54 8.72
N ASN A 158 7.01 -16.84 8.85
CA ASN A 158 8.34 -17.40 8.61
C ASN A 158 9.26 -17.27 9.83
N ASN A 159 10.42 -17.90 9.71
CA ASN A 159 11.46 -17.97 10.74
C ASN A 159 10.97 -18.50 12.09
N LEU A 160 10.07 -19.50 12.03
CA LEU A 160 9.58 -20.20 13.20
C LEU A 160 10.61 -21.22 13.67
N ASP A 161 11.10 -21.08 14.90
CA ASP A 161 11.99 -22.06 15.51
C ASP A 161 11.21 -23.29 16.04
N THR A 162 11.93 -24.36 16.25
CA THR A 162 11.38 -25.64 16.75
C THR A 162 10.65 -25.50 18.09
N VAL A 163 11.16 -24.63 18.98
CA VAL A 163 10.55 -24.38 20.30
C VAL A 163 9.20 -23.74 20.16
N PHE A 164 9.12 -22.70 19.30
CA PHE A 164 7.86 -22.02 19.00
C PHE A 164 6.85 -22.99 18.36
N LEU A 165 7.27 -23.77 17.35
CA LEU A 165 6.39 -24.72 16.68
C LEU A 165 5.85 -25.78 17.64
N LYS A 166 6.68 -26.38 18.50
CA LYS A 166 6.23 -27.31 19.53
C LYS A 166 5.18 -26.68 20.44
N LYS A 167 5.45 -25.46 20.92
CA LYS A 167 4.54 -24.76 21.82
C LYS A 167 3.23 -24.36 21.12
N ALA A 168 3.28 -23.95 19.85
CA ALA A 168 2.10 -23.51 19.08
C ALA A 168 1.24 -24.68 18.62
N LEU A 169 1.85 -25.72 18.05
CA LEU A 169 1.16 -26.84 17.41
C LEU A 169 0.79 -27.98 18.39
N ASN A 170 1.54 -28.14 19.49
CA ASN A 170 1.29 -29.17 20.49
C ASN A 170 1.13 -30.59 19.88
N LYS A 171 -0.07 -31.17 19.84
CA LYS A 171 -0.35 -32.52 19.33
C LYS A 171 -0.10 -32.66 17.81
N GLU A 172 -0.32 -31.64 17.04
CA GLU A 172 -0.14 -31.62 15.59
C GLU A 172 1.34 -31.43 15.18
N TYR A 173 2.22 -31.15 16.13
CA TYR A 173 3.64 -30.84 15.86
C TYR A 173 4.32 -31.94 15.04
N ASP A 174 4.17 -33.20 15.43
CA ASP A 174 4.90 -34.31 14.77
C ASP A 174 4.41 -34.54 13.34
N THR A 175 3.11 -34.39 13.11
CA THR A 175 2.49 -34.49 11.76
C THR A 175 2.97 -33.35 10.87
N ILE A 176 2.85 -32.12 11.36
CA ILE A 176 3.25 -30.91 10.60
C ILE A 176 4.77 -30.90 10.37
N ARG A 177 5.57 -31.31 11.36
CA ARG A 177 7.02 -31.43 11.21
C ARG A 177 7.40 -32.44 10.12
N LYS A 178 6.69 -33.56 10.00
CA LYS A 178 6.93 -34.52 8.90
C LYS A 178 6.71 -33.88 7.53
N ILE A 179 5.63 -33.10 7.40
CA ILE A 179 5.33 -32.38 6.15
C ILE A 179 6.38 -31.28 5.88
N LEU A 180 6.84 -30.57 6.92
CA LEU A 180 7.84 -29.50 6.81
C LEU A 180 9.27 -30.03 6.66
N SER A 181 9.58 -31.24 7.17
CA SER A 181 10.94 -31.73 7.41
C SER A 181 11.61 -32.42 6.24
N GLU A 182 11.10 -32.30 5.02
CA GLU A 182 11.89 -32.69 3.84
C GLU A 182 13.19 -31.88 3.68
N LYS A 183 13.45 -30.88 4.54
CA LYS A 183 14.66 -30.03 4.50
C LYS A 183 15.51 -30.14 5.76
N LYS A 184 16.55 -30.96 5.68
CA LYS A 184 17.47 -31.29 6.75
C LYS A 184 18.37 -30.17 7.29
N TYR A 185 18.32 -28.93 6.80
CA TYR A 185 19.39 -27.95 7.01
C TYR A 185 19.00 -26.61 7.66
N LYS A 186 17.74 -26.40 8.11
CA LYS A 186 17.34 -25.16 8.81
C LYS A 186 16.66 -25.42 10.14
N GLU A 187 17.09 -24.65 11.14
CA GLU A 187 16.44 -24.59 12.45
C GLU A 187 15.13 -23.78 12.45
N THR A 188 14.79 -23.14 11.30
CA THR A 188 13.60 -22.30 11.17
C THR A 188 12.69 -22.78 10.02
N PHE A 189 11.38 -22.61 10.20
CA PHE A 189 10.34 -23.08 9.31
C PHE A 189 9.42 -21.95 8.86
N SER A 190 8.86 -22.07 7.66
CA SER A 190 7.77 -21.24 7.18
C SER A 190 6.46 -22.03 7.25
N LEU A 191 5.39 -21.37 7.72
CA LEU A 191 4.08 -21.99 7.89
C LEU A 191 3.05 -21.20 7.11
N PRO A 192 2.49 -21.76 6.00
CA PRO A 192 1.43 -21.10 5.25
C PRO A 192 0.15 -21.07 6.10
N MET A 193 -0.52 -19.92 6.09
CA MET A 193 -1.75 -19.68 6.84
C MET A 193 -2.95 -19.39 5.94
N TYR A 194 -2.71 -18.94 4.72
CA TYR A 194 -3.76 -18.53 3.80
C TYR A 194 -3.28 -18.69 2.36
N LEU A 195 -4.16 -19.21 1.51
CA LEU A 195 -3.93 -19.42 0.08
C LEU A 195 -5.13 -18.92 -0.71
N THR A 196 -4.90 -18.13 -1.74
CA THR A 196 -5.92 -17.81 -2.74
C THR A 196 -5.46 -18.23 -4.11
N GLU A 197 -6.41 -18.69 -4.92
CA GLU A 197 -6.20 -19.02 -6.32
C GLU A 197 -7.28 -18.32 -7.14
N LYS A 198 -6.89 -17.67 -8.25
CA LYS A 198 -7.78 -16.93 -9.13
C LYS A 198 -7.43 -17.19 -10.59
N ILE A 199 -8.43 -17.50 -11.41
CA ILE A 199 -8.31 -17.68 -12.85
C ILE A 199 -9.11 -16.60 -13.56
N GLU A 200 -8.45 -15.86 -14.44
CA GLU A 200 -9.01 -14.75 -15.19
C GLU A 200 -8.69 -14.88 -16.67
N THR A 201 -9.63 -14.55 -17.54
CA THR A 201 -9.36 -14.33 -18.96
C THR A 201 -9.37 -12.84 -19.27
N VAL A 202 -8.26 -12.35 -19.79
CA VAL A 202 -8.05 -10.93 -20.11
C VAL A 202 -8.16 -10.74 -21.62
N TYR A 203 -8.99 -9.80 -22.04
CA TYR A 203 -9.17 -9.39 -23.43
C TYR A 203 -8.77 -7.92 -23.58
N GLY A 204 -7.85 -7.61 -24.49
CA GLY A 204 -7.47 -6.26 -24.83
C GLY A 204 -7.72 -5.95 -26.30
N ASN A 205 -8.12 -4.72 -26.58
CA ASN A 205 -8.20 -4.18 -27.93
C ASN A 205 -7.48 -2.83 -27.96
N ASN A 206 -6.28 -2.81 -28.53
CA ASN A 206 -5.43 -1.62 -28.57
C ASN A 206 -5.93 -0.57 -29.54
N GLN A 207 -6.69 -0.95 -30.60
CA GLN A 207 -7.30 0.00 -31.52
C GLN A 207 -8.42 0.79 -30.86
N LEU A 208 -9.20 0.15 -29.99
CA LEU A 208 -10.27 0.78 -29.22
C LEU A 208 -9.79 1.38 -27.89
N GLY A 209 -8.56 1.08 -27.46
CA GLY A 209 -8.06 1.46 -26.13
C GLY A 209 -8.82 0.81 -24.98
N LYS A 210 -9.45 -0.35 -25.21
CA LYS A 210 -10.34 -1.01 -24.23
C LYS A 210 -9.77 -2.35 -23.75
N LYS A 211 -10.04 -2.65 -22.48
CA LYS A 211 -9.67 -3.92 -21.83
C LYS A 211 -10.86 -4.47 -21.07
N ARG A 212 -11.10 -5.78 -21.18
CA ARG A 212 -12.09 -6.53 -20.43
C ARG A 212 -11.42 -7.68 -19.68
N VAL A 213 -11.88 -7.96 -18.48
CA VAL A 213 -11.42 -9.10 -17.67
C VAL A 213 -12.64 -9.91 -17.24
N ASP A 214 -12.62 -11.19 -17.57
CA ASP A 214 -13.63 -12.15 -17.14
C ASP A 214 -13.02 -13.07 -16.08
N ILE A 215 -13.57 -13.04 -14.86
CA ILE A 215 -13.15 -13.92 -13.77
C ILE A 215 -13.89 -15.24 -13.91
N GLU A 216 -13.13 -16.31 -14.12
CA GLU A 216 -13.67 -17.65 -14.33
C GLU A 216 -13.86 -18.40 -13.00
N ALA A 217 -12.87 -18.34 -12.14
CA ALA A 217 -12.86 -19.03 -10.86
C ALA A 217 -12.01 -18.31 -9.83
N GLU A 218 -12.44 -18.37 -8.58
CA GLU A 218 -11.71 -17.86 -7.42
C GLU A 218 -11.97 -18.73 -6.21
N ARG A 219 -10.92 -19.07 -5.45
CA ARG A 219 -11.08 -19.74 -4.15
C ARG A 219 -10.08 -19.21 -3.14
N ALA A 220 -10.46 -19.28 -1.87
CA ALA A 220 -9.61 -18.96 -0.75
C ALA A 220 -9.66 -20.10 0.27
N GLN A 221 -8.51 -20.47 0.81
CA GLN A 221 -8.35 -21.47 1.85
C GLN A 221 -7.44 -20.89 2.94
N GLY A 222 -7.77 -21.06 4.21
CA GLY A 222 -6.91 -20.57 5.27
C GLY A 222 -7.46 -20.66 6.66
N ILE A 223 -6.60 -20.36 7.62
CA ILE A 223 -6.87 -20.40 9.06
C ILE A 223 -7.68 -19.17 9.49
N VAL A 224 -7.56 -18.10 8.74
CA VAL A 224 -8.15 -16.79 9.03
C VAL A 224 -9.49 -16.69 8.36
N GLN A 225 -10.58 -16.60 9.14
CA GLN A 225 -11.94 -16.58 8.59
C GLN A 225 -12.24 -15.35 7.73
N GLN A 226 -11.53 -14.27 7.93
CA GLN A 226 -11.84 -12.98 7.32
C GLN A 226 -10.76 -12.41 6.43
N GLY A 227 -9.51 -12.83 6.59
CA GLY A 227 -8.37 -12.48 5.74
C GLY A 227 -8.07 -10.98 5.54
N PHE A 228 -8.74 -10.09 6.29
CA PHE A 228 -8.66 -8.63 6.06
C PHE A 228 -7.25 -8.07 6.08
N GLY A 229 -6.45 -8.48 7.05
CA GLY A 229 -5.08 -8.00 7.17
C GLY A 229 -4.17 -8.57 6.11
N LEU A 230 -4.31 -9.86 5.89
CA LEU A 230 -3.51 -10.62 4.95
C LEU A 230 -3.85 -10.24 3.51
N GLU A 231 -5.14 -10.06 3.20
CA GLU A 231 -5.59 -9.59 1.89
C GLU A 231 -5.10 -8.16 1.59
N ARG A 232 -5.04 -7.28 2.59
CA ARG A 232 -4.44 -5.94 2.43
C ARG A 232 -2.96 -6.00 2.08
N VAL A 233 -2.22 -6.92 2.65
CA VAL A 233 -0.81 -7.11 2.32
C VAL A 233 -0.66 -7.69 0.91
N SER A 234 -1.47 -8.69 0.55
CA SER A 234 -1.53 -9.25 -0.80
C SER A 234 -1.84 -8.19 -1.86
N GLN A 235 -2.87 -7.38 -1.62
CA GLN A 235 -3.27 -6.27 -2.50
C GLN A 235 -2.19 -5.19 -2.65
N SER A 236 -1.14 -5.24 -1.82
CA SER A 236 0.00 -4.32 -1.91
C SER A 236 0.99 -4.70 -2.99
N PHE A 237 0.87 -5.93 -3.49
CA PHE A 237 1.65 -6.46 -4.60
C PHE A 237 0.81 -6.40 -5.86
N ASP A 238 0.71 -5.21 -6.44
CA ASP A 238 0.04 -5.02 -7.72
C ASP A 238 0.92 -5.55 -8.87
N GLU A 239 0.24 -5.99 -9.94
CA GLU A 239 0.88 -6.24 -11.22
C GLU A 239 1.54 -4.93 -11.71
N PHE A 240 2.83 -4.98 -12.04
CA PHE A 240 3.56 -3.82 -12.54
C PHE A 240 4.03 -4.05 -13.98
N GLU A 241 4.02 -2.99 -14.76
CA GLU A 241 4.61 -3.00 -16.10
C GLU A 241 6.11 -2.66 -16.00
N ILE A 242 6.96 -3.54 -16.49
CA ILE A 242 8.42 -3.37 -16.33
C ILE A 242 8.97 -2.09 -16.97
N TYR A 243 8.27 -1.58 -18.00
CA TYR A 243 8.67 -0.37 -18.73
C TYR A 243 8.09 0.94 -18.14
N ASP A 244 7.29 0.85 -17.08
CA ASP A 244 6.88 2.04 -16.33
C ASP A 244 8.08 2.74 -15.70
N ASN A 245 8.04 4.04 -15.61
CA ASN A 245 9.12 4.82 -15.01
C ASN A 245 9.18 4.67 -13.48
N THR A 246 8.06 4.30 -12.86
CA THR A 246 7.94 4.16 -11.40
C THR A 246 7.03 2.98 -11.07
N TYR A 247 7.49 2.11 -10.18
CA TYR A 247 6.69 1.02 -9.62
C TYR A 247 6.09 1.46 -8.28
N MET A 248 4.79 1.34 -8.13
CA MET A 248 4.12 1.60 -6.87
C MET A 248 4.10 0.33 -6.02
N ILE A 249 5.08 0.16 -5.15
CA ILE A 249 5.22 -1.00 -4.26
C ILE A 249 4.91 -0.55 -2.83
N LEU A 250 3.96 -1.19 -2.18
CA LEU A 250 3.53 -0.84 -0.81
C LEU A 250 3.20 0.66 -0.64
N ASN A 251 2.61 1.29 -1.66
CA ASN A 251 2.33 2.75 -1.79
C ASN A 251 3.57 3.64 -1.81
N LYS A 252 4.74 3.09 -2.06
CA LYS A 252 5.97 3.86 -2.22
C LYS A 252 6.41 3.84 -3.68
N PRO A 253 6.90 4.98 -4.23
CA PRO A 253 7.33 5.08 -5.61
C PRO A 253 8.77 4.61 -5.75
N PHE A 254 8.96 3.39 -6.21
CA PHE A 254 10.28 2.87 -6.59
C PHE A 254 10.59 3.27 -8.02
N VAL A 255 11.74 3.87 -8.25
CA VAL A 255 12.18 4.18 -9.62
C VAL A 255 12.50 2.88 -10.36
N SER A 256 11.94 2.71 -11.56
CA SER A 256 12.23 1.55 -12.39
C SER A 256 13.68 1.56 -12.89
N PRO A 257 14.39 0.42 -12.87
CA PRO A 257 15.71 0.32 -13.49
C PRO A 257 15.66 0.49 -15.01
N LEU A 258 14.51 0.32 -15.66
CA LEU A 258 14.30 0.55 -17.09
C LEU A 258 13.79 1.97 -17.40
N SER A 259 13.68 2.83 -16.40
CA SER A 259 13.29 4.24 -16.56
C SER A 259 14.39 5.07 -17.24
N GLU A 260 14.00 6.05 -18.02
CA GLU A 260 14.92 7.07 -18.58
C GLU A 260 15.60 7.89 -17.46
N PHE A 261 14.96 8.00 -16.30
CA PHE A 261 15.50 8.64 -15.09
C PHE A 261 16.37 7.69 -14.26
N GLY A 262 16.35 6.38 -14.57
CA GLY A 262 17.03 5.34 -13.81
C GLY A 262 18.54 5.56 -13.67
N TYR A 263 19.20 6.18 -14.66
CA TYR A 263 20.64 6.43 -14.60
C TYR A 263 21.06 7.38 -13.47
N GLY A 264 20.14 8.21 -12.99
CA GLY A 264 20.36 9.07 -11.80
C GLY A 264 20.29 8.30 -10.47
N VAL A 265 19.58 7.20 -10.44
CA VAL A 265 19.29 6.39 -9.24
C VAL A 265 20.15 5.13 -9.17
N TYR A 266 20.51 4.56 -10.32
CA TYR A 266 21.21 3.28 -10.42
C TYR A 266 22.61 3.40 -10.99
N LEU A 267 23.45 2.43 -10.62
CA LEU A 267 24.68 2.04 -11.29
C LEU A 267 24.36 0.82 -12.17
N TYR A 268 24.73 0.86 -13.44
CA TYR A 268 24.50 -0.25 -14.37
C TYR A 268 25.84 -0.85 -14.80
N VAL A 269 25.87 -2.18 -14.89
CA VAL A 269 27.03 -2.96 -15.34
C VAL A 269 26.57 -3.96 -16.38
N LEU A 270 27.09 -3.86 -17.59
CA LEU A 270 26.98 -4.93 -18.59
C LEU A 270 27.93 -6.05 -18.14
N SER A 271 27.38 -7.13 -17.57
CA SER A 271 28.18 -8.18 -16.93
C SER A 271 28.51 -9.32 -17.88
N ASP A 272 27.61 -9.61 -18.82
CA ASP A 272 27.76 -10.77 -19.70
C ASP A 272 26.93 -10.61 -20.98
N THR A 273 27.23 -11.49 -21.95
CA THR A 273 26.39 -11.76 -23.13
C THR A 273 26.10 -13.25 -23.16
N ILE A 274 24.88 -13.61 -22.84
CA ILE A 274 24.45 -14.99 -22.70
C ILE A 274 23.74 -15.48 -23.97
N GLN A 275 23.94 -16.75 -24.28
CA GLN A 275 23.22 -17.46 -25.34
C GLN A 275 22.08 -18.25 -24.68
N LYS A 276 20.85 -18.06 -25.13
CA LYS A 276 19.69 -18.85 -24.74
C LYS A 276 18.93 -19.22 -26.01
N ASP A 277 18.82 -20.51 -26.25
CA ASP A 277 18.35 -21.05 -27.55
C ASP A 277 19.15 -20.44 -28.73
N ASP A 278 18.48 -20.01 -29.77
CA ASP A 278 19.12 -19.40 -30.96
C ASP A 278 19.34 -17.88 -30.82
N ARG A 279 19.22 -17.31 -29.59
CA ARG A 279 19.30 -15.87 -29.34
C ARG A 279 20.38 -15.49 -28.36
N GLN A 280 20.94 -14.31 -28.55
CA GLN A 280 21.90 -13.69 -27.61
C GLN A 280 21.26 -12.59 -26.82
N PHE A 281 21.59 -12.49 -25.53
CA PHE A 281 21.07 -11.50 -24.60
C PHE A 281 22.22 -10.80 -23.87
N TYR A 282 22.14 -9.48 -23.78
CA TYR A 282 22.96 -8.70 -22.84
C TYR A 282 22.40 -8.87 -21.43
N ARG A 283 23.23 -9.29 -20.48
CA ARG A 283 22.91 -9.30 -19.06
C ARG A 283 23.40 -8.04 -18.40
N ILE A 284 22.49 -7.27 -17.82
CA ILE A 284 22.79 -6.02 -17.15
C ILE A 284 22.42 -6.13 -15.69
N ASN A 285 23.42 -5.96 -14.82
CA ASN A 285 23.21 -5.81 -13.39
C ASN A 285 23.00 -4.34 -13.04
N PHE A 286 22.12 -4.06 -12.09
CA PHE A 286 21.85 -2.71 -11.63
C PHE A 286 21.81 -2.65 -10.10
N PHE A 287 22.33 -1.54 -9.55
CA PHE A 287 22.47 -1.32 -8.11
C PHE A 287 22.02 0.10 -7.77
N PRO A 288 21.28 0.32 -6.66
CA PRO A 288 21.03 1.68 -6.19
C PRO A 288 22.34 2.44 -5.96
N ARG A 289 22.39 3.73 -6.29
CA ARG A 289 23.53 4.59 -5.92
C ARG A 289 23.60 4.75 -4.40
N ASP A 290 22.46 4.92 -3.75
CA ASP A 290 22.31 4.88 -2.30
C ASP A 290 21.43 3.68 -1.90
N ASP A 291 21.95 2.82 -1.03
CA ASP A 291 21.27 1.57 -0.60
C ASP A 291 20.02 1.85 0.25
N GLN A 292 19.81 3.08 0.74
CA GLN A 292 18.63 3.47 1.51
C GLN A 292 17.52 4.06 0.66
N ASP A 293 17.80 4.42 -0.59
CA ASP A 293 16.78 4.94 -1.50
C ASP A 293 15.66 3.89 -1.75
N LEU A 294 14.48 4.37 -2.15
CA LEU A 294 13.39 3.52 -2.64
C LEU A 294 13.75 3.05 -4.06
N ALA A 295 14.70 2.14 -4.12
CA ALA A 295 15.24 1.58 -5.33
C ALA A 295 15.50 0.08 -5.13
N LEU A 296 15.57 -0.65 -6.24
CA LEU A 296 15.78 -2.09 -6.29
C LEU A 296 17.19 -2.37 -6.79
N GLN A 297 17.73 -3.54 -6.48
CA GLN A 297 18.93 -4.06 -7.14
C GLN A 297 18.59 -5.37 -7.83
N GLY A 298 19.32 -5.73 -8.86
CA GLY A 298 19.02 -6.94 -9.60
C GLY A 298 19.72 -7.03 -10.93
N GLN A 299 19.10 -7.79 -11.83
CA GLN A 299 19.57 -7.98 -13.19
C GLN A 299 18.40 -8.08 -14.17
N PHE A 300 18.67 -7.80 -15.43
CA PHE A 300 17.75 -8.05 -16.53
C PHE A 300 18.50 -8.48 -17.77
N ASP A 301 17.85 -9.34 -18.56
CA ASP A 301 18.38 -9.88 -19.81
C ASP A 301 17.69 -9.20 -20.99
N VAL A 302 18.46 -8.69 -21.95
CA VAL A 302 18.00 -7.88 -23.08
C VAL A 302 18.44 -8.51 -24.38
N ASP A 303 17.52 -8.81 -25.26
CA ASP A 303 17.82 -9.31 -26.61
C ASP A 303 18.72 -8.34 -27.37
N THR A 304 19.83 -8.83 -27.90
CA THR A 304 20.87 -8.00 -28.53
C THR A 304 20.43 -7.32 -29.84
N LYS A 305 19.42 -7.86 -30.52
CA LYS A 305 18.91 -7.32 -31.79
C LYS A 305 17.71 -6.40 -31.59
N THR A 306 16.80 -6.79 -30.70
CA THR A 306 15.51 -6.13 -30.55
C THR A 306 15.50 -5.16 -29.39
N PHE A 307 16.43 -5.24 -28.45
CA PHE A 307 16.47 -4.49 -27.18
C PHE A 307 15.21 -4.69 -26.31
N ILE A 308 14.59 -5.86 -26.38
CA ILE A 308 13.47 -6.23 -25.52
C ILE A 308 14.02 -6.99 -24.32
N VAL A 309 13.47 -6.68 -23.15
CA VAL A 309 13.77 -7.40 -21.90
C VAL A 309 13.04 -8.75 -21.91
N SER A 310 13.78 -9.85 -21.80
CA SER A 310 13.23 -11.22 -21.75
C SER A 310 13.06 -11.73 -20.32
N ALA A 311 13.83 -11.20 -19.38
CA ALA A 311 13.72 -11.52 -17.97
C ALA A 311 14.19 -10.34 -17.13
N ILE A 312 13.55 -10.13 -15.98
CA ILE A 312 14.00 -9.19 -14.97
C ILE A 312 13.84 -9.81 -13.58
N GLN A 313 14.89 -9.71 -12.77
CA GLN A 313 14.92 -10.16 -11.38
C GLN A 313 15.42 -9.01 -10.53
N MET A 314 14.68 -8.65 -9.50
CA MET A 314 15.00 -7.48 -8.68
C MET A 314 14.53 -7.63 -7.24
N HIS A 315 15.27 -7.03 -6.32
CA HIS A 315 14.95 -7.07 -4.89
C HIS A 315 15.41 -5.80 -4.18
N THR A 316 14.87 -5.56 -2.99
CA THR A 316 15.30 -4.44 -2.12
C THR A 316 16.65 -4.74 -1.48
N THR A 317 17.43 -3.70 -1.18
CA THR A 317 18.60 -3.86 -0.32
C THR A 317 18.17 -4.00 1.15
N PRO A 318 18.97 -4.63 2.03
CA PRO A 318 18.67 -4.69 3.47
C PRO A 318 18.57 -3.31 4.12
N LYS A 319 19.17 -2.28 3.50
CA LYS A 319 19.19 -0.89 4.00
C LYS A 319 18.06 -0.04 3.48
N THR A 320 17.30 -0.48 2.47
CA THR A 320 16.18 0.27 1.89
C THR A 320 15.28 0.83 3.01
N ASN A 321 15.01 2.14 2.98
CA ASN A 321 14.28 2.84 4.03
C ASN A 321 12.76 2.65 3.88
N ILE A 322 12.33 1.42 4.14
CA ILE A 322 10.91 1.01 4.15
C ILE A 322 10.60 0.31 5.47
N ASN A 323 9.47 0.65 6.08
CA ASN A 323 9.07 0.10 7.37
C ASN A 323 8.47 -1.29 7.24
N LEU A 324 8.59 -2.09 8.31
CA LEU A 324 8.01 -3.43 8.42
C LEU A 324 8.50 -4.42 7.36
N VAL A 325 9.36 -4.02 6.43
CA VAL A 325 9.86 -4.85 5.34
C VAL A 325 11.29 -5.28 5.65
N ARG A 326 11.52 -6.58 5.64
CA ARG A 326 12.86 -7.19 5.65
C ARG A 326 13.40 -7.34 4.24
N GLY A 327 12.55 -7.80 3.30
CA GLY A 327 12.91 -7.95 1.90
C GLY A 327 11.71 -7.97 0.97
N LEU A 328 11.88 -7.48 -0.25
CA LEU A 328 10.94 -7.63 -1.36
C LEU A 328 11.73 -8.18 -2.55
N SER A 329 11.16 -9.13 -3.28
CA SER A 329 11.73 -9.70 -4.49
C SER A 329 10.68 -9.80 -5.58
N PHE A 330 11.07 -9.51 -6.81
CA PHE A 330 10.22 -9.51 -7.99
C PHE A 330 10.96 -10.14 -9.15
N GLU A 331 10.30 -11.06 -9.83
CA GLU A 331 10.80 -11.68 -11.04
C GLU A 331 9.72 -11.67 -12.10
N LYS A 332 10.09 -11.37 -13.32
CA LYS A 332 9.18 -11.44 -14.47
C LYS A 332 9.91 -12.01 -15.68
N TYR A 333 9.29 -12.99 -16.31
CA TYR A 333 9.81 -13.72 -17.44
C TYR A 333 8.88 -13.59 -18.64
N PHE A 334 9.46 -13.54 -19.82
CA PHE A 334 8.75 -13.35 -21.07
C PHE A 334 9.16 -14.39 -22.10
N THR A 335 8.19 -14.99 -22.76
CA THR A 335 8.38 -15.89 -23.89
C THR A 335 8.35 -15.11 -25.20
N ILE A 336 9.18 -15.52 -26.17
CA ILE A 336 9.23 -14.91 -27.49
C ILE A 336 8.17 -15.56 -28.38
N ALA A 337 7.15 -14.80 -28.83
CA ALA A 337 6.12 -15.33 -29.73
C ALA A 337 6.50 -15.24 -31.21
N ASN A 338 7.25 -14.19 -31.59
CA ASN A 338 7.84 -13.97 -32.89
C ASN A 338 8.98 -12.95 -32.76
N ASP A 339 9.70 -12.63 -33.82
CA ASP A 339 10.85 -11.71 -33.76
C ASP A 339 10.57 -10.31 -33.24
N SER A 340 9.33 -9.97 -32.96
CA SER A 340 8.92 -8.63 -32.53
C SER A 340 8.12 -8.60 -31.24
N ILE A 341 7.56 -9.73 -30.76
CA ILE A 341 6.60 -9.76 -29.65
C ILE A 341 7.08 -10.71 -28.56
N TYR A 342 7.30 -10.15 -27.35
CA TYR A 342 7.52 -10.89 -26.13
C TYR A 342 6.22 -10.91 -25.32
N LEU A 343 5.82 -12.07 -24.87
CA LEU A 343 4.60 -12.31 -24.14
C LEU A 343 4.93 -12.66 -22.69
N PRO A 344 4.17 -12.17 -21.71
CA PRO A 344 4.37 -12.55 -20.33
C PRO A 344 4.18 -14.07 -20.18
N GLU A 345 5.10 -14.71 -19.48
CA GLU A 345 5.07 -16.15 -19.20
C GLU A 345 4.71 -16.38 -17.74
N ARG A 346 5.51 -15.79 -16.83
CA ARG A 346 5.28 -15.89 -15.37
C ARG A 346 5.84 -14.69 -14.65
N GLU A 347 5.27 -14.45 -13.48
CA GLU A 347 5.71 -13.44 -12.55
C GLU A 347 5.73 -14.02 -11.14
N ILE A 348 6.78 -13.73 -10.37
CA ILE A 348 6.94 -14.13 -8.98
C ILE A 348 7.18 -12.87 -8.17
N GLN A 349 6.37 -12.67 -7.13
CA GLN A 349 6.52 -11.55 -6.22
C GLN A 349 6.57 -12.07 -4.80
N VAL A 350 7.56 -11.68 -4.05
CA VAL A 350 7.74 -12.14 -2.69
C VAL A 350 7.99 -10.98 -1.76
N GLY A 351 7.26 -10.94 -0.65
CA GLY A 351 7.45 -9.98 0.42
C GLY A 351 7.71 -10.68 1.74
N ASP A 352 8.71 -10.18 2.44
CA ASP A 352 9.09 -10.62 3.77
C ASP A 352 9.00 -9.46 4.75
N PHE A 353 8.15 -9.61 5.76
CA PHE A 353 7.74 -8.57 6.68
C PHE A 353 8.11 -8.91 8.11
N THR A 354 8.51 -7.90 8.88
CA THR A 354 8.87 -8.05 10.29
C THR A 354 8.46 -6.82 11.10
N LEU A 355 8.03 -7.02 12.32
CA LEU A 355 7.52 -5.94 13.17
C LEU A 355 8.61 -5.21 13.94
N ILE A 356 9.65 -5.89 14.40
CA ILE A 356 10.59 -5.34 15.39
C ILE A 356 11.92 -4.97 14.74
N THR A 357 12.61 -5.92 14.12
CA THR A 357 13.93 -5.69 13.51
C THR A 357 14.02 -6.32 12.12
N LYS A 358 15.02 -5.91 11.33
CA LYS A 358 15.31 -6.54 10.03
C LYS A 358 16.28 -7.72 10.11
N LYS A 359 16.52 -8.27 11.31
CA LYS A 359 17.38 -9.45 11.45
C LYS A 359 16.76 -10.66 10.78
N GLU A 360 17.58 -11.46 10.14
CA GLU A 360 17.13 -12.64 9.37
C GLU A 360 16.42 -13.68 10.25
N GLU A 361 16.83 -13.81 11.53
CA GLU A 361 16.23 -14.77 12.46
C GLU A 361 14.91 -14.29 13.06
N GLU A 362 14.54 -13.03 12.87
CA GLU A 362 13.29 -12.48 13.41
C GLU A 362 12.08 -13.15 12.77
N LYS A 363 11.12 -13.56 13.62
CA LYS A 363 9.84 -14.08 13.14
C LYS A 363 9.09 -12.99 12.38
N GLY A 364 8.46 -13.38 11.28
CA GLY A 364 7.82 -12.43 10.40
C GLY A 364 6.63 -13.02 9.65
N LEU A 365 6.11 -12.22 8.77
CA LEU A 365 5.07 -12.61 7.81
C LEU A 365 5.70 -12.66 6.42
N TYR A 366 5.24 -13.56 5.58
CA TYR A 366 5.59 -13.57 4.17
C TYR A 366 4.35 -13.59 3.28
N VAL A 367 4.54 -13.05 2.08
CA VAL A 367 3.59 -13.11 0.97
C VAL A 367 4.33 -13.63 -0.25
N LYS A 368 3.74 -14.59 -0.97
CA LYS A 368 4.23 -15.05 -2.26
C LYS A 368 3.09 -15.00 -3.27
N ASN A 369 3.29 -14.27 -4.34
CA ASN A 369 2.40 -14.25 -5.50
C ASN A 369 3.08 -14.96 -6.67
N TYR A 370 2.39 -15.94 -7.22
CA TYR A 370 2.76 -16.60 -8.47
C TYR A 370 1.70 -16.26 -9.51
N ILE A 371 2.11 -15.70 -10.64
CA ILE A 371 1.23 -15.35 -11.74
C ILE A 371 1.74 -16.07 -12.98
N ASN A 372 0.91 -16.94 -13.54
CA ASN A 372 1.21 -17.65 -14.77
C ASN A 372 0.26 -17.20 -15.89
N TYR A 373 0.79 -17.08 -17.09
CA TYR A 373 0.05 -16.65 -18.27
C TYR A 373 0.01 -17.80 -19.30
N SER A 374 -1.18 -18.04 -19.86
CA SER A 374 -1.39 -19.08 -20.87
C SER A 374 -2.43 -18.67 -21.89
N ASP A 375 -2.67 -19.53 -22.88
CA ASP A 375 -3.71 -19.37 -23.90
C ASP A 375 -3.66 -18.00 -24.60
N ILE A 376 -2.45 -17.54 -24.91
CA ILE A 376 -2.24 -16.22 -25.48
C ILE A 376 -2.61 -16.23 -26.97
N LEU A 377 -3.60 -15.42 -27.32
CA LEU A 377 -4.07 -15.21 -28.70
C LEU A 377 -3.86 -13.75 -29.08
N LEU A 378 -3.21 -13.53 -30.22
CA LEU A 378 -2.91 -12.21 -30.75
C LEU A 378 -3.74 -11.92 -32.00
N ASN A 379 -4.09 -10.65 -32.22
CA ASN A 379 -4.74 -10.11 -33.41
C ASN A 379 -6.11 -10.73 -33.72
N LYS A 380 -6.78 -11.29 -32.72
CA LYS A 380 -8.15 -11.81 -32.80
C LYS A 380 -9.10 -10.92 -31.99
N ALA A 381 -9.50 -9.80 -32.56
CA ALA A 381 -10.46 -8.88 -31.91
C ALA A 381 -11.85 -9.51 -31.83
N LYS A 382 -12.53 -9.28 -30.71
CA LYS A 382 -13.97 -9.47 -30.54
C LYS A 382 -14.71 -8.22 -31.09
N THR A 383 -16.05 -8.25 -31.10
CA THR A 383 -16.86 -7.09 -31.51
C THR A 383 -16.67 -5.91 -30.55
N ALA A 384 -16.95 -4.69 -30.99
CA ALA A 384 -16.82 -3.49 -30.14
C ALA A 384 -17.74 -3.58 -28.91
N GLU A 385 -18.96 -4.10 -29.08
CA GLU A 385 -19.95 -4.30 -28.00
C GLU A 385 -19.45 -5.28 -26.94
N PHE A 386 -18.61 -6.25 -27.31
CA PHE A 386 -18.00 -7.18 -26.35
C PHE A 386 -17.14 -6.44 -25.34
N TYR A 387 -16.38 -5.45 -25.77
CA TYR A 387 -15.51 -4.65 -24.88
C TYR A 387 -16.26 -3.56 -24.14
N ASP A 388 -17.45 -3.17 -24.61
CA ASP A 388 -18.32 -2.18 -23.93
C ASP A 388 -19.10 -2.82 -22.78
N GLN A 389 -19.35 -4.13 -22.84
CA GLN A 389 -19.95 -4.89 -21.76
C GLN A 389 -18.93 -5.10 -20.65
N GLN A 390 -19.15 -4.50 -19.51
CA GLN A 390 -18.42 -4.68 -18.25
C GLN A 390 -16.89 -4.89 -18.37
N ILE A 391 -16.17 -3.99 -17.72
CA ILE A 391 -14.71 -4.09 -17.57
C ILE A 391 -14.31 -5.36 -16.82
N VAL A 392 -15.16 -5.88 -15.93
CA VAL A 392 -15.00 -7.15 -15.21
C VAL A 392 -16.33 -7.91 -15.22
N LYS A 393 -16.32 -9.09 -15.84
CA LYS A 393 -17.43 -10.05 -15.76
C LYS A 393 -17.03 -11.17 -14.82
N THR A 394 -17.95 -11.56 -13.93
CA THR A 394 -17.76 -12.68 -13.00
C THR A 394 -18.64 -13.84 -13.40
N ALA A 395 -18.10 -15.06 -13.38
CA ALA A 395 -18.87 -16.27 -13.61
C ALA A 395 -19.87 -16.47 -12.44
N LYS A 396 -21.08 -16.96 -12.74
CA LYS A 396 -22.09 -17.18 -11.68
C LYS A 396 -21.64 -18.19 -10.63
N ASP A 397 -20.80 -19.13 -11.01
CA ASP A 397 -20.26 -20.22 -10.19
C ASP A 397 -18.79 -20.06 -9.83
N GLN A 398 -18.25 -18.84 -9.93
CA GLN A 398 -16.82 -18.57 -9.74
C GLN A 398 -16.24 -19.07 -8.40
N PHE A 399 -17.06 -19.08 -7.33
CA PHE A 399 -16.64 -19.55 -6.00
C PHE A 399 -16.99 -21.02 -5.72
N HIS A 400 -17.62 -21.70 -6.65
CA HIS A 400 -18.17 -23.05 -6.47
C HIS A 400 -17.57 -24.09 -7.43
N LYS A 401 -16.38 -23.83 -7.97
CA LYS A 401 -15.67 -24.81 -8.78
C LYS A 401 -15.16 -25.94 -7.89
N ASP A 402 -15.33 -27.18 -8.36
CA ASP A 402 -14.83 -28.38 -7.67
C ASP A 402 -13.31 -28.55 -7.75
N ASP A 403 -12.79 -29.48 -6.98
CA ASP A 403 -11.35 -29.75 -6.96
C ASP A 403 -10.83 -30.25 -8.32
N ALA A 404 -11.66 -31.04 -9.06
CA ALA A 404 -11.30 -31.51 -10.39
C ALA A 404 -11.08 -30.35 -11.38
N TYR A 405 -11.90 -29.31 -11.30
CA TYR A 405 -11.68 -28.09 -12.10
C TYR A 405 -10.33 -27.45 -11.79
N TRP A 406 -10.00 -27.31 -10.50
CA TRP A 406 -8.75 -26.67 -10.09
C TRP A 406 -7.53 -27.50 -10.46
N ASP A 407 -7.58 -28.83 -10.28
CA ASP A 407 -6.47 -29.71 -10.64
C ASP A 407 -6.20 -29.72 -12.15
N ASN A 408 -7.24 -29.63 -12.97
CA ASN A 408 -7.11 -29.57 -14.44
C ASN A 408 -6.66 -28.19 -14.95
N ASN A 409 -6.84 -27.13 -14.18
CA ASN A 409 -6.49 -25.74 -14.57
C ASN A 409 -5.29 -25.18 -13.80
N THR A 410 -4.61 -26.00 -12.98
CA THR A 410 -3.37 -25.58 -12.33
C THR A 410 -2.26 -25.46 -13.36
N LEU A 411 -1.92 -24.23 -13.73
CA LEU A 411 -0.81 -23.93 -14.64
C LEU A 411 0.50 -24.06 -13.88
N GLY A 412 1.40 -24.86 -14.35
CA GLY A 412 2.61 -25.30 -13.69
C GLY A 412 3.47 -24.19 -13.08
N GLY A 413 3.98 -24.45 -11.89
CA GLY A 413 4.97 -23.59 -11.23
C GLY A 413 5.07 -23.75 -9.74
N ALA A 414 4.00 -23.95 -9.00
CA ALA A 414 4.09 -24.22 -7.56
C ALA A 414 3.33 -25.53 -7.23
N ASP A 415 4.03 -26.49 -6.66
CA ASP A 415 3.35 -27.63 -6.04
C ASP A 415 2.61 -27.14 -4.78
N LEU A 416 1.33 -26.81 -4.95
CA LEU A 416 0.45 -26.32 -3.89
C LEU A 416 -0.09 -27.45 -2.99
N THR A 417 0.16 -28.71 -3.32
CA THR A 417 -0.35 -29.86 -2.57
C THR A 417 0.12 -29.82 -1.12
N LYS A 418 1.38 -29.53 -0.92
CA LYS A 418 2.01 -29.39 0.40
C LYS A 418 1.43 -28.19 1.16
N THR A 419 1.31 -27.03 0.51
CA THR A 419 0.73 -25.82 1.09
C THR A 419 -0.72 -26.05 1.53
N LYS A 420 -1.55 -26.67 0.67
CA LYS A 420 -2.94 -27.01 0.98
C LYS A 420 -3.04 -27.97 2.16
N LEU A 421 -2.17 -29.00 2.20
CA LEU A 421 -2.10 -29.96 3.31
C LEU A 421 -1.73 -29.26 4.61
N LEU A 422 -0.69 -28.43 4.61
CA LEU A 422 -0.27 -27.69 5.80
C LEU A 422 -1.37 -26.76 6.32
N ILE A 423 -2.01 -26.00 5.46
CA ILE A 423 -3.13 -25.11 5.82
C ILE A 423 -4.25 -25.89 6.49
N ARG A 424 -4.63 -27.05 5.94
CA ARG A 424 -5.67 -27.92 6.52
C ARG A 424 -5.30 -28.43 7.90
N GLU A 425 -4.08 -28.97 8.07
CA GLU A 425 -3.59 -29.50 9.34
C GLU A 425 -3.43 -28.40 10.41
N VAL A 426 -2.87 -27.26 10.02
CA VAL A 426 -2.68 -26.10 10.90
C VAL A 426 -4.02 -25.43 11.25
N GLY A 427 -4.99 -25.44 10.35
CA GLY A 427 -6.31 -24.84 10.55
C GLY A 427 -7.13 -25.53 11.64
N SER A 428 -6.83 -26.78 11.97
CA SER A 428 -7.43 -27.50 13.09
C SER A 428 -6.94 -27.03 14.46
N ASN A 429 -5.78 -26.35 14.52
CA ASN A 429 -5.14 -25.94 15.77
C ASN A 429 -5.72 -24.63 16.33
N LYS A 430 -6.35 -24.70 17.52
CA LYS A 430 -7.00 -23.57 18.17
C LYS A 430 -6.06 -22.38 18.47
N ARG A 431 -4.77 -22.65 18.79
CA ARG A 431 -3.81 -21.57 19.13
C ARG A 431 -3.39 -20.79 17.90
N ILE A 432 -3.17 -21.49 16.78
CA ILE A 432 -2.83 -20.85 15.52
C ILE A 432 -4.02 -20.05 14.99
N LYS A 433 -5.24 -20.61 15.09
CA LYS A 433 -6.46 -19.87 14.76
C LYS A 433 -6.56 -18.57 15.57
N MET A 434 -6.26 -18.60 16.88
CA MET A 434 -6.27 -17.40 17.73
C MET A 434 -5.25 -16.35 17.26
N ILE A 435 -4.06 -16.73 16.74
CA ILE A 435 -3.09 -15.78 16.20
C ILE A 435 -3.65 -15.09 14.95
N GLY A 436 -4.31 -15.84 14.07
CA GLY A 436 -5.03 -15.31 12.91
C GLY A 436 -6.13 -14.33 13.32
N ASP A 437 -6.96 -14.71 14.28
CA ASP A 437 -8.05 -13.89 14.79
C ASP A 437 -7.54 -12.58 15.41
N VAL A 438 -6.45 -12.61 16.18
CA VAL A 438 -5.81 -11.42 16.74
C VAL A 438 -5.28 -10.49 15.62
N THR A 439 -4.68 -11.06 14.58
CA THR A 439 -4.21 -10.29 13.42
C THR A 439 -5.37 -9.60 12.72
N ASP A 440 -6.49 -10.30 12.53
CA ASP A 440 -7.70 -9.72 11.94
C ASP A 440 -8.30 -8.62 12.82
N VAL A 441 -8.36 -8.82 14.12
CA VAL A 441 -8.83 -7.80 15.07
C VAL A 441 -7.99 -6.53 14.99
N VAL A 442 -6.66 -6.66 15.02
CA VAL A 442 -5.75 -5.50 14.95
C VAL A 442 -5.87 -4.75 13.62
N THR A 443 -6.05 -5.46 12.52
CA THR A 443 -6.10 -4.85 11.18
C THR A 443 -7.47 -4.30 10.80
N SER A 444 -8.56 -4.96 11.22
CA SER A 444 -9.94 -4.56 10.93
C SER A 444 -10.55 -3.66 12.00
N GLY A 445 -10.13 -3.82 13.24
CA GLY A 445 -10.73 -3.20 14.42
C GLY A 445 -11.97 -3.94 14.94
N TYR A 446 -12.34 -5.07 14.36
CA TYR A 446 -13.51 -5.83 14.72
C TYR A 446 -13.15 -7.14 15.40
N ILE A 447 -13.83 -7.45 16.51
CA ILE A 447 -13.69 -8.70 17.27
C ILE A 447 -14.84 -9.62 16.88
N PRO A 448 -14.58 -10.82 16.32
CA PRO A 448 -15.64 -11.75 15.97
C PRO A 448 -16.37 -12.26 17.22
N ILE A 449 -17.71 -12.28 17.17
CA ILE A 449 -18.60 -12.86 18.18
C ILE A 449 -19.45 -13.95 17.50
N GLY A 450 -19.05 -15.19 17.73
CA GLY A 450 -19.66 -16.31 16.99
C GLY A 450 -19.40 -16.21 15.49
N ASN A 451 -20.30 -16.78 14.68
CA ASN A 451 -20.13 -16.91 13.24
C ASN A 451 -20.79 -15.80 12.40
N TYR A 452 -21.61 -14.95 13.01
CA TYR A 452 -22.51 -14.04 12.28
C TYR A 452 -22.38 -12.59 12.68
N MET A 453 -21.63 -12.29 13.74
CA MET A 453 -21.51 -10.94 14.30
C MET A 453 -20.08 -10.58 14.65
N GLN A 454 -19.81 -9.29 14.64
CA GLN A 454 -18.55 -8.72 15.08
C GLN A 454 -18.81 -7.51 15.98
N PHE A 455 -18.05 -7.42 17.09
CA PHE A 455 -17.99 -6.23 17.94
C PHE A 455 -16.93 -5.27 17.39
N GLY A 456 -17.20 -4.02 17.35
CA GLY A 456 -16.18 -3.02 16.97
C GLY A 456 -16.76 -1.67 16.50
N ARG A 457 -15.89 -0.79 16.09
CA ARG A 457 -14.42 -0.92 16.13
C ARG A 457 -13.94 -0.72 17.56
N PHE A 458 -13.05 -1.57 18.07
CA PHE A 458 -12.66 -1.56 19.48
C PHE A 458 -11.97 -0.24 19.91
N TRP A 459 -11.23 0.42 19.03
CA TRP A 459 -10.61 1.73 19.34
C TRP A 459 -11.60 2.89 19.49
N GLN A 460 -12.88 2.68 19.15
CA GLN A 460 -13.95 3.66 19.36
C GLN A 460 -14.71 3.44 20.67
N THR A 461 -14.35 2.41 21.44
CA THR A 461 -15.02 2.07 22.69
C THR A 461 -14.88 3.20 23.72
N PHE A 462 -13.74 3.88 23.70
CA PHE A 462 -13.45 4.98 24.62
C PHE A 462 -13.14 6.26 23.84
N SER A 463 -13.78 7.35 24.23
CA SER A 463 -13.49 8.68 23.70
C SER A 463 -13.86 9.74 24.73
N SER A 464 -13.42 10.98 24.54
CA SER A 464 -13.68 12.07 25.48
C SER A 464 -13.85 13.40 24.77
N ASN A 465 -14.76 14.24 25.27
CA ASN A 465 -14.91 15.64 24.92
C ASN A 465 -15.50 16.43 26.14
N ASN A 466 -15.54 17.75 26.08
CA ASN A 466 -15.97 18.57 27.19
C ASN A 466 -17.48 18.53 27.48
N VAL A 467 -18.29 18.15 26.50
CA VAL A 467 -19.75 18.01 26.67
C VAL A 467 -20.10 16.68 27.33
N GLU A 468 -19.60 15.58 26.79
CA GLU A 468 -19.96 14.22 27.21
C GLU A 468 -19.09 13.69 28.36
N GLY A 469 -17.91 14.30 28.58
CA GLY A 469 -16.89 13.74 29.43
C GLY A 469 -16.31 12.48 28.82
N LEU A 470 -16.07 11.44 29.61
CA LEU A 470 -15.73 10.13 29.12
C LEU A 470 -16.96 9.51 28.44
N ARG A 471 -16.81 9.07 27.21
CA ARG A 471 -17.84 8.40 26.42
C ARG A 471 -17.47 6.93 26.24
N LEU A 472 -18.39 6.06 26.60
CA LEU A 472 -18.32 4.61 26.42
C LEU A 472 -19.20 4.23 25.22
N ARG A 473 -18.68 3.44 24.27
CA ARG A 473 -19.41 3.00 23.08
C ARG A 473 -19.24 1.51 22.85
N ALA A 474 -20.33 0.84 22.50
CA ALA A 474 -20.35 -0.54 22.02
C ALA A 474 -21.05 -0.57 20.66
N GLY A 475 -20.39 -1.14 19.66
CA GLY A 475 -20.95 -1.31 18.31
C GLY A 475 -20.88 -2.76 17.85
N PHE A 476 -21.82 -3.17 17.01
CA PHE A 476 -21.92 -4.51 16.46
C PHE A 476 -22.28 -4.42 14.98
N ARG A 477 -21.75 -5.34 14.19
CA ARG A 477 -22.18 -5.51 12.81
C ARG A 477 -22.47 -6.97 12.49
N SER A 478 -23.39 -7.21 11.55
CA SER A 478 -23.53 -8.52 10.96
C SER A 478 -22.32 -8.81 10.06
N PHE A 479 -21.81 -10.03 10.13
CA PHE A 479 -20.70 -10.43 9.27
C PHE A 479 -20.66 -11.96 9.18
N ILE A 480 -20.88 -12.49 7.97
CA ILE A 480 -20.76 -13.91 7.65
C ILE A 480 -19.50 -14.09 6.80
N SER A 481 -19.35 -13.27 5.77
CA SER A 481 -18.21 -13.28 4.85
C SER A 481 -17.92 -11.87 4.30
N THR A 482 -16.83 -11.73 3.57
CA THR A 482 -16.50 -10.50 2.82
C THR A 482 -17.47 -10.24 1.67
N ASP A 483 -18.20 -11.26 1.23
CA ASP A 483 -19.09 -11.23 0.07
C ASP A 483 -20.58 -11.21 0.43
N ASP A 484 -20.90 -10.84 1.68
CA ASP A 484 -22.27 -10.68 2.13
C ASP A 484 -23.04 -9.69 1.25
N ARG A 485 -24.26 -10.07 0.88
CA ARG A 485 -25.19 -9.16 0.20
C ARG A 485 -25.85 -8.14 1.11
N PHE A 486 -25.86 -8.40 2.42
CA PHE A 486 -26.46 -7.53 3.42
C PHE A 486 -25.51 -7.31 4.59
N ARG A 487 -25.42 -6.05 5.05
CA ARG A 487 -24.65 -5.65 6.21
C ARG A 487 -25.49 -4.76 7.10
N ALA A 488 -25.73 -5.20 8.33
CA ALA A 488 -26.33 -4.37 9.37
C ALA A 488 -25.27 -3.88 10.35
N TYR A 489 -25.46 -2.70 10.87
CA TYR A 489 -24.63 -2.11 11.90
C TYR A 489 -25.50 -1.44 12.97
N ILE A 490 -25.18 -1.65 14.26
CA ILE A 490 -25.86 -1.02 15.41
C ILE A 490 -24.81 -0.61 16.43
N TYR A 491 -25.02 0.52 17.09
CA TYR A 491 -24.24 0.90 18.26
C TYR A 491 -25.07 1.61 19.31
N GLY A 492 -24.57 1.55 20.57
CA GLY A 492 -24.99 2.38 21.67
C GLY A 492 -23.79 3.07 22.30
N ALA A 493 -24.00 4.29 22.82
CA ALA A 493 -22.96 5.03 23.53
C ALA A 493 -23.56 5.83 24.67
N TYR A 494 -22.76 6.05 25.72
CA TYR A 494 -23.17 6.80 26.91
C TYR A 494 -22.08 7.77 27.32
N GLY A 495 -22.43 9.04 27.50
CA GLY A 495 -21.53 10.08 28.03
C GLY A 495 -21.71 10.22 29.54
N LEU A 496 -20.60 10.17 30.29
CA LEU A 496 -20.65 10.19 31.75
C LEU A 496 -21.00 11.58 32.32
N ARG A 497 -20.67 12.66 31.57
CA ARG A 497 -20.96 14.04 32.02
C ARG A 497 -22.36 14.47 31.61
N ASP A 498 -22.74 14.33 30.34
CA ASP A 498 -24.05 14.72 29.84
C ASP A 498 -25.17 13.73 30.21
N LYS A 499 -24.80 12.54 30.71
CA LYS A 499 -25.71 11.44 31.11
C LYS A 499 -26.76 11.09 30.06
N GLN A 500 -26.37 11.22 28.79
CA GLN A 500 -27.22 10.96 27.64
C GLN A 500 -26.83 9.64 26.97
N PHE A 501 -27.87 8.86 26.58
CA PHE A 501 -27.70 7.68 25.76
C PHE A 501 -27.80 8.05 24.27
N LYS A 502 -26.83 7.62 23.47
CA LYS A 502 -26.77 7.84 22.05
C LYS A 502 -26.78 6.48 21.34
N TYR A 503 -27.33 6.42 20.16
CA TYR A 503 -27.46 5.17 19.43
C TYR A 503 -27.63 5.41 17.94
N GLY A 504 -27.36 4.36 17.17
CA GLY A 504 -27.59 4.39 15.73
C GLY A 504 -27.63 2.97 15.16
N PHE A 505 -28.34 2.85 14.06
CA PHE A 505 -28.39 1.62 13.28
C PHE A 505 -28.42 1.94 11.80
N SER A 506 -27.83 1.08 10.99
CA SER A 506 -27.83 1.18 9.53
C SER A 506 -27.83 -0.19 8.88
N GLY A 507 -28.32 -0.24 7.65
CA GLY A 507 -28.29 -1.42 6.81
C GLY A 507 -27.90 -1.04 5.38
N LYS A 508 -27.09 -1.89 4.76
CA LYS A 508 -26.76 -1.82 3.33
C LYS A 508 -27.12 -3.14 2.67
N TYR A 509 -27.66 -3.08 1.47
CA TYR A 509 -28.03 -4.22 0.66
C TYR A 509 -27.47 -4.09 -0.75
N LEU A 510 -26.84 -5.15 -1.25
CA LEU A 510 -26.35 -5.25 -2.62
C LEU A 510 -27.46 -5.78 -3.54
N LEU A 511 -28.05 -4.88 -4.32
CA LEU A 511 -29.12 -5.20 -5.26
C LEU A 511 -28.58 -5.93 -6.49
N SER A 512 -27.45 -5.45 -7.04
CA SER A 512 -26.79 -6.03 -8.21
C SER A 512 -25.27 -5.95 -8.08
N HIS A 513 -24.58 -6.99 -8.53
CA HIS A 513 -23.11 -6.99 -8.61
C HIS A 513 -22.60 -6.25 -9.86
N SER A 514 -23.34 -6.32 -10.96
CA SER A 514 -22.88 -5.86 -12.24
C SER A 514 -24.05 -5.37 -13.11
N PRO A 515 -24.18 -4.02 -13.24
CA PRO A 515 -23.42 -3.00 -12.52
C PRO A 515 -23.62 -3.10 -11.00
N CYS A 516 -22.65 -2.66 -10.21
CA CYS A 516 -22.78 -2.69 -8.76
C CYS A 516 -23.77 -1.62 -8.30
N ILE A 517 -24.90 -2.08 -7.70
CA ILE A 517 -25.96 -1.22 -7.16
C ILE A 517 -26.14 -1.59 -5.69
N THR A 518 -25.96 -0.60 -4.79
CA THR A 518 -26.22 -0.78 -3.36
C THR A 518 -27.30 0.18 -2.87
N LEU A 519 -28.17 -0.34 -2.02
CA LEU A 519 -29.15 0.44 -1.28
C LEU A 519 -28.71 0.53 0.18
N GLY A 520 -28.85 1.70 0.78
CA GLY A 520 -28.52 1.88 2.18
C GLY A 520 -29.53 2.77 2.89
N ALA A 521 -29.81 2.47 4.15
CA ALA A 521 -30.61 3.31 5.02
C ALA A 521 -30.10 3.26 6.47
N GLY A 522 -30.29 4.32 7.22
CA GLY A 522 -29.87 4.37 8.61
C GLY A 522 -30.48 5.49 9.42
N TYR A 523 -30.45 5.29 10.74
CA TYR A 523 -30.87 6.24 11.73
C TYR A 523 -29.78 6.43 12.78
N GLN A 524 -29.60 7.67 13.23
CA GLN A 524 -28.64 8.02 14.27
C GLN A 524 -29.23 9.09 15.20
N ASN A 525 -29.03 8.94 16.50
CA ASN A 525 -29.22 9.96 17.51
C ASN A 525 -27.93 10.13 18.31
N ASP A 526 -27.13 11.14 17.96
CA ASP A 526 -25.79 11.32 18.52
C ASP A 526 -25.36 12.78 18.51
N ASN A 527 -24.24 13.09 19.14
CA ASN A 527 -23.62 14.40 19.06
C ASN A 527 -22.68 14.44 17.84
N LEU A 528 -22.72 15.54 17.11
CA LEU A 528 -21.93 15.76 15.90
C LEU A 528 -21.05 17.02 16.07
N GLN A 529 -19.76 16.88 15.77
CA GLN A 529 -18.84 18.00 15.61
C GLN A 529 -18.94 18.50 14.16
N LEU A 530 -19.44 19.70 13.97
CA LEU A 530 -19.34 20.38 12.68
C LEU A 530 -17.92 20.94 12.51
N GLY A 531 -17.49 21.23 11.29
CA GLY A 531 -16.20 21.87 11.02
C GLY A 531 -14.98 20.95 11.02
N THR A 532 -15.18 19.64 11.02
CA THR A 532 -14.10 18.66 10.84
C THR A 532 -13.86 18.32 9.38
N PHE A 533 -14.87 18.51 8.53
CA PHE A 533 -14.83 18.27 7.09
C PHE A 533 -15.71 19.30 6.39
N VAL A 534 -15.26 19.80 5.25
CA VAL A 534 -16.10 20.68 4.41
C VAL A 534 -17.10 19.87 3.60
N MET A 535 -16.62 18.75 3.03
CA MET A 535 -17.43 17.88 2.20
C MET A 535 -17.75 16.60 2.94
N HIS A 536 -18.99 16.48 3.43
CA HIS A 536 -19.49 15.25 4.02
C HIS A 536 -19.73 14.21 2.92
N ASP A 537 -19.34 12.98 3.17
CA ASP A 537 -19.67 11.86 2.29
C ASP A 537 -21.07 11.32 2.65
N ASP A 538 -22.09 11.86 1.98
CA ASP A 538 -23.48 11.42 2.17
C ASP A 538 -23.80 10.12 1.40
N THR A 539 -22.83 9.57 0.67
CA THR A 539 -22.96 8.29 -0.05
C THR A 539 -22.62 7.10 0.83
N GLU A 540 -22.03 7.36 2.00
CA GLU A 540 -21.66 6.37 2.99
C GLU A 540 -22.53 6.53 4.25
N LEU A 541 -23.17 5.45 4.70
CA LEU A 541 -23.85 5.36 5.99
C LEU A 541 -22.82 5.18 7.11
N ASN A 542 -21.90 6.14 7.23
CA ASN A 542 -20.77 6.00 8.11
C ASN A 542 -21.04 6.64 9.48
N PHE A 543 -21.74 5.91 10.35
CA PHE A 543 -21.94 6.29 11.75
C PHE A 543 -20.70 6.03 12.63
N GLU A 544 -19.58 5.64 12.01
CA GLU A 544 -18.34 5.33 12.69
C GLU A 544 -17.45 6.56 12.92
N LYS A 545 -17.73 7.68 12.24
CA LYS A 545 -16.99 8.93 12.46
C LYS A 545 -17.36 9.53 13.80
N THR A 546 -16.61 9.17 14.82
CA THR A 546 -16.70 9.85 16.12
C THR A 546 -15.88 11.14 16.07
N THR A 547 -16.47 12.19 16.60
CA THR A 547 -15.90 13.54 16.65
C THR A 547 -15.01 13.75 17.88
N ASN A 548 -14.63 12.66 18.54
CA ASN A 548 -14.00 12.68 19.85
C ASN A 548 -12.53 12.29 19.73
N PHE A 549 -11.65 13.16 20.21
CA PHE A 549 -10.22 12.90 20.27
C PHE A 549 -9.83 12.57 21.70
N ILE A 550 -9.04 11.51 21.91
CA ILE A 550 -8.51 11.16 23.24
C ILE A 550 -7.58 12.26 23.75
N ILE A 551 -6.93 13.01 22.84
CA ILE A 551 -6.01 14.10 23.17
C ILE A 551 -6.45 15.35 22.43
N ALA A 552 -7.29 16.17 23.07
CA ALA A 552 -7.72 17.46 22.55
C ALA A 552 -6.76 18.58 22.96
N ARG A 553 -6.67 19.63 22.14
CA ARG A 553 -6.00 20.89 22.45
C ARG A 553 -7.04 21.92 22.87
N GLY A 554 -7.03 22.26 24.14
CA GLY A 554 -8.04 23.17 24.73
C GLY A 554 -9.39 22.49 24.95
N GLU A 555 -10.39 23.32 25.21
CA GLU A 555 -11.76 22.89 25.47
C GLU A 555 -12.55 22.77 24.15
N ASN A 556 -13.36 21.74 24.05
CA ASN A 556 -14.26 21.52 22.92
C ASN A 556 -15.69 21.30 23.41
N TYR A 557 -16.47 22.35 23.36
CA TYR A 557 -17.92 22.36 23.65
C TYR A 557 -18.76 22.45 22.36
N TYR A 558 -18.16 22.59 21.20
CA TYR A 558 -18.81 22.92 19.94
C TYR A 558 -19.48 21.69 19.29
N LEU A 559 -20.35 21.01 20.07
CA LEU A 559 -21.08 19.84 19.59
C LEU A 559 -22.56 20.18 19.39
N THR A 560 -23.14 19.59 18.36
CA THR A 560 -24.57 19.64 18.06
C THR A 560 -25.21 18.28 18.33
N ARG A 561 -26.38 18.28 18.96
CA ARG A 561 -27.25 17.10 19.06
C ARG A 561 -27.93 16.89 17.71
N ASN A 562 -27.76 15.70 17.15
CA ASN A 562 -28.24 15.38 15.79
C ASN A 562 -29.06 14.08 15.79
N LYS A 563 -30.34 14.16 15.44
CA LYS A 563 -31.14 12.99 15.05
C LYS A 563 -31.21 12.98 13.55
N LYS A 564 -30.62 11.93 12.91
CA LYS A 564 -30.43 11.85 11.47
C LYS A 564 -31.07 10.60 10.91
N ILE A 565 -31.88 10.73 9.86
CA ILE A 565 -32.32 9.64 8.98
C ILE A 565 -31.68 9.84 7.63
N GLN A 566 -31.12 8.81 7.06
CA GLN A 566 -30.45 8.90 5.75
C GLN A 566 -30.80 7.67 4.90
N GLY A 567 -31.09 7.92 3.62
CA GLY A 567 -31.18 6.91 2.59
C GLY A 567 -30.19 7.19 1.46
N VAL A 568 -29.60 6.16 0.86
CA VAL A 568 -28.65 6.29 -0.24
C VAL A 568 -28.78 5.16 -1.25
N ILE A 569 -28.67 5.50 -2.51
CA ILE A 569 -28.53 4.57 -3.63
C ILE A 569 -27.17 4.86 -4.30
N ASN A 570 -26.29 3.88 -4.33
CA ASN A 570 -25.03 3.97 -5.05
C ASN A 570 -25.10 3.10 -6.31
N TYR A 571 -24.73 3.67 -7.43
CA TYR A 571 -24.66 3.02 -8.73
C TYR A 571 -23.27 3.19 -9.32
N ASN A 572 -22.51 2.11 -9.41
CA ASN A 572 -21.21 2.13 -10.10
C ASN A 572 -21.46 1.93 -11.59
N ILE A 573 -21.49 3.03 -12.36
CA ILE A 573 -21.63 3.03 -13.83
C ILE A 573 -20.55 2.15 -14.44
N ILE A 574 -19.32 2.35 -13.99
CA ILE A 574 -18.15 1.51 -14.20
C ILE A 574 -17.41 1.43 -12.85
N PRO A 575 -16.49 0.47 -12.63
CA PRO A 575 -15.78 0.32 -11.35
C PRO A 575 -15.14 1.60 -10.79
N ASN A 576 -14.77 2.53 -11.66
CA ASN A 576 -14.08 3.77 -11.30
C ASN A 576 -14.98 5.03 -11.34
N LEU A 577 -16.25 4.88 -11.69
CA LEU A 577 -17.22 5.98 -11.77
C LEU A 577 -18.49 5.61 -11.02
N GLN A 578 -18.67 6.22 -9.87
CA GLN A 578 -19.83 6.04 -9.01
C GLN A 578 -20.76 7.23 -9.09
N PHE A 579 -22.01 6.98 -9.36
CA PHE A 579 -23.11 7.92 -9.21
C PHE A 579 -23.93 7.54 -7.98
N SER A 580 -24.26 8.52 -7.14
CA SER A 580 -25.00 8.28 -5.90
C SER A 580 -26.13 9.29 -5.77
N ILE A 581 -27.28 8.83 -5.29
CA ILE A 581 -28.41 9.67 -4.92
C ILE A 581 -28.67 9.46 -3.43
N PHE A 582 -28.87 10.52 -2.68
CA PHE A 582 -29.15 10.45 -1.24
C PHE A 582 -30.26 11.39 -0.82
N GLY A 583 -30.92 11.05 0.27
CA GLY A 583 -31.86 11.89 1.00
C GLY A 583 -31.58 11.83 2.48
N THR A 584 -31.54 12.97 3.14
CA THR A 584 -31.20 13.10 4.55
C THR A 584 -32.17 14.02 5.24
N TYR A 585 -32.74 13.54 6.34
CA TYR A 585 -33.45 14.36 7.31
C TYR A 585 -32.61 14.48 8.57
N GLN A 586 -32.50 15.67 9.10
CA GLN A 586 -31.77 15.95 10.33
C GLN A 586 -32.57 16.87 11.23
N LYS A 587 -32.65 16.50 12.50
CA LYS A 587 -33.14 17.37 13.56
C LYS A 587 -31.96 17.77 14.45
N LEU A 588 -31.68 19.08 14.53
CA LEU A 588 -30.49 19.63 15.17
C LEU A 588 -30.83 20.58 16.28
N SER A 589 -30.03 20.51 17.36
CA SER A 589 -30.03 21.48 18.46
C SER A 589 -28.62 21.57 19.04
N SER A 590 -28.38 22.58 19.90
CA SER A 590 -27.14 22.66 20.67
C SER A 590 -26.98 21.46 21.60
N ALA A 591 -25.78 20.93 21.76
CA ALA A 591 -25.48 19.93 22.78
C ALA A 591 -25.16 20.57 24.15
N SER A 592 -24.73 21.85 24.15
CA SER A 592 -24.47 22.68 25.32
C SER A 592 -24.78 24.14 24.96
N GLU A 593 -26.01 24.61 25.19
CA GLU A 593 -26.46 25.95 24.76
C GLU A 593 -25.65 27.08 25.39
N GLU A 594 -25.25 26.89 26.66
CA GLU A 594 -24.43 27.85 27.39
C GLU A 594 -23.08 28.11 26.72
N ASN A 595 -22.46 27.07 26.17
CA ASN A 595 -21.11 27.14 25.55
C ASN A 595 -21.15 27.27 24.04
N PHE A 596 -22.16 26.67 23.38
CA PHE A 596 -22.34 26.70 21.95
C PHE A 596 -23.82 26.74 21.58
N LEU A 597 -24.34 27.93 21.48
CA LEU A 597 -25.70 28.16 21.00
C LEU A 597 -25.71 28.10 19.48
N ILE A 598 -26.61 27.30 18.93
CA ILE A 598 -26.99 27.35 17.51
C ILE A 598 -28.49 27.65 17.44
N ALA A 599 -28.84 28.74 16.77
CA ALA A 599 -30.22 29.09 16.50
C ALA A 599 -30.30 29.66 15.07
N TYR A 600 -31.48 29.62 14.50
CA TYR A 600 -31.73 30.11 13.17
C TYR A 600 -32.90 31.08 13.20
N GLN A 601 -32.70 32.27 12.67
CA GLN A 601 -33.79 33.26 12.47
C GLN A 601 -34.36 33.08 11.09
N ASN A 602 -35.64 32.74 10.98
CA ASN A 602 -36.32 32.60 9.71
C ASN A 602 -36.42 33.96 9.02
N PRO A 603 -35.79 34.13 7.84
CA PRO A 603 -35.78 35.41 7.14
C PRO A 603 -37.18 35.92 6.69
N LYS A 604 -38.16 34.98 6.58
CA LYS A 604 -39.52 35.31 6.13
C LYS A 604 -40.45 35.74 7.30
N THR A 605 -40.30 35.07 8.44
CA THR A 605 -41.21 35.29 9.62
C THR A 605 -40.56 36.03 10.77
N GLY A 606 -39.22 36.10 10.81
CA GLY A 606 -38.47 36.69 11.92
C GLY A 606 -38.35 35.77 13.14
N ASP A 607 -38.99 34.60 13.15
CA ASP A 607 -38.97 33.67 14.26
C ASP A 607 -37.57 33.09 14.51
N VAL A 608 -37.16 33.01 15.76
CA VAL A 608 -35.92 32.37 16.18
C VAL A 608 -36.21 30.95 16.64
N ILE A 609 -35.54 29.97 16.02
CA ILE A 609 -35.68 28.54 16.31
C ILE A 609 -34.36 27.98 16.82
N HIS A 610 -34.39 27.33 17.99
CA HIS A 610 -33.23 26.70 18.65
C HIS A 610 -33.08 25.22 18.32
N GLU A 611 -34.14 24.56 17.91
CA GLU A 611 -34.16 23.20 17.41
C GLU A 611 -34.83 23.21 16.03
N TYR A 612 -34.15 22.76 14.99
CA TYR A 612 -34.68 22.86 13.66
C TYR A 612 -34.51 21.57 12.81
N ASP A 613 -35.50 21.38 12.00
CA ASP A 613 -35.56 20.28 11.02
C ASP A 613 -34.97 20.72 9.69
N ASN A 614 -34.09 19.94 9.14
CA ASN A 614 -33.47 20.15 7.82
C ASN A 614 -33.60 18.88 6.98
N PHE A 615 -34.39 18.95 5.92
CA PHE A 615 -34.43 17.90 4.90
C PHE A 615 -33.68 18.37 3.66
N TYR A 616 -32.75 17.55 3.21
CA TYR A 616 -32.05 17.78 1.95
C TYR A 616 -31.87 16.48 1.18
N THR A 617 -31.86 16.61 -0.14
CA THR A 617 -31.56 15.53 -1.09
C THR A 617 -30.46 15.96 -2.03
N GLY A 618 -29.84 15.02 -2.70
CA GLY A 618 -28.77 15.38 -3.63
C GLY A 618 -28.23 14.22 -4.42
N ALA A 619 -27.28 14.56 -5.28
CA ALA A 619 -26.55 13.62 -6.09
C ALA A 619 -25.03 13.88 -5.99
N GLN A 620 -24.25 12.82 -6.10
CA GLN A 620 -22.79 12.86 -6.11
C GLN A 620 -22.26 12.01 -7.25
N LEU A 621 -21.30 12.54 -7.98
CA LEU A 621 -20.51 11.83 -8.99
C LEU A 621 -19.07 11.76 -8.50
N SER A 622 -18.54 10.56 -8.36
CA SER A 622 -17.14 10.32 -7.94
C SER A 622 -16.41 9.51 -8.99
N PHE A 623 -15.34 10.08 -9.55
CA PHE A 623 -14.49 9.44 -10.53
C PHE A 623 -13.08 9.19 -9.95
N THR A 624 -12.63 7.95 -9.98
CA THR A 624 -11.33 7.52 -9.42
C THR A 624 -10.58 6.67 -10.44
N PRO A 625 -9.97 7.29 -11.46
CA PRO A 625 -9.30 6.58 -12.54
C PRO A 625 -8.23 5.62 -11.99
N HIS A 626 -8.11 4.46 -12.63
CA HIS A 626 -7.15 3.40 -12.29
C HIS A 626 -7.32 2.75 -10.90
N ARG A 627 -8.36 3.11 -10.13
CA ARG A 627 -8.64 2.46 -8.85
C ARG A 627 -9.07 1.01 -9.07
N LYS A 628 -8.41 0.07 -8.41
CA LYS A 628 -8.84 -1.33 -8.38
C LYS A 628 -9.89 -1.52 -7.28
N VAL A 629 -10.92 -2.26 -7.61
CA VAL A 629 -12.01 -2.62 -6.69
C VAL A 629 -11.90 -4.10 -6.38
N PHE A 630 -12.00 -4.46 -5.10
CA PHE A 630 -11.92 -5.82 -4.61
C PHE A 630 -13.18 -6.19 -3.83
N GLY A 631 -13.51 -7.49 -3.82
CA GLY A 631 -14.67 -8.02 -3.13
C GLY A 631 -15.94 -7.92 -3.96
N TYR A 632 -16.83 -8.85 -3.70
CA TYR A 632 -18.10 -9.03 -4.43
C TYR A 632 -19.30 -8.76 -3.54
N GLY A 633 -19.07 -8.42 -2.28
CA GLY A 633 -20.10 -8.14 -1.29
C GLY A 633 -20.62 -6.71 -1.33
N VAL A 634 -21.50 -6.43 -0.38
CA VAL A 634 -22.08 -5.09 -0.16
C VAL A 634 -21.04 -4.04 0.23
N GLU A 635 -19.94 -4.46 0.84
CA GLU A 635 -18.79 -3.62 1.17
C GLU A 635 -17.65 -3.89 0.19
N GLN A 636 -17.65 -3.18 -0.94
CA GLN A 636 -16.53 -3.21 -1.84
C GLN A 636 -15.31 -2.56 -1.19
N ARG A 637 -14.16 -3.20 -1.37
CA ARG A 637 -12.87 -2.71 -0.91
C ARG A 637 -12.13 -2.12 -2.08
N TYR A 638 -11.43 -1.05 -1.81
CA TYR A 638 -10.68 -0.36 -2.84
C TYR A 638 -9.19 -0.59 -2.60
N GLY A 639 -8.48 -0.95 -3.66
CA GLY A 639 -7.04 -0.89 -3.68
C GLY A 639 -6.57 0.51 -3.32
N LYS A 640 -5.33 0.62 -2.92
CA LYS A 640 -4.79 1.74 -2.20
C LYS A 640 -5.01 3.14 -2.76
N LYS A 641 -4.88 4.10 -1.85
CA LYS A 641 -5.23 5.52 -1.87
C LYS A 641 -4.37 6.44 -2.77
N LEU A 642 -3.61 5.91 -3.72
CA LEU A 642 -2.75 6.74 -4.58
C LEU A 642 -3.34 6.95 -5.98
N PHE A 643 -4.66 6.98 -6.07
CA PHE A 643 -5.35 7.35 -7.30
C PHE A 643 -5.90 8.76 -7.20
N PRO A 644 -6.02 9.49 -8.32
CA PRO A 644 -6.79 10.72 -8.35
C PRO A 644 -8.23 10.45 -7.94
N ILE A 645 -8.82 11.39 -7.20
CA ILE A 645 -10.24 11.36 -6.81
C ILE A 645 -10.85 12.68 -7.25
N TYR A 646 -11.87 12.62 -8.09
CA TYR A 646 -12.64 13.77 -8.56
C TYR A 646 -14.07 13.58 -8.10
N THR A 647 -14.58 14.50 -7.29
CA THR A 647 -15.93 14.43 -6.76
C THR A 647 -16.66 15.72 -7.06
N LEU A 648 -17.87 15.60 -7.61
CA LEU A 648 -18.83 16.68 -7.77
C LEU A 648 -20.10 16.31 -7.02
N LYS A 649 -20.57 17.19 -6.15
CA LYS A 649 -21.76 16.99 -5.33
C LYS A 649 -22.70 18.17 -5.44
N TYR A 650 -23.97 17.87 -5.63
CA TYR A 650 -25.07 18.82 -5.52
C TYR A 650 -26.02 18.40 -4.41
N SER A 651 -26.48 19.36 -3.61
CA SER A 651 -27.48 19.12 -2.56
C SER A 651 -28.51 20.24 -2.59
N LYS A 652 -29.77 19.88 -2.41
CA LYS A 652 -30.91 20.77 -2.31
C LYS A 652 -31.57 20.62 -0.95
N GLY A 653 -31.60 21.69 -0.15
CA GLY A 653 -32.49 21.80 1.00
C GLY A 653 -33.90 22.06 0.52
N VAL A 654 -34.87 21.34 1.06
CA VAL A 654 -36.26 21.43 0.58
C VAL A 654 -37.17 21.93 1.69
N ASP A 655 -37.75 23.10 1.49
CA ASP A 655 -38.76 23.72 2.40
C ASP A 655 -40.07 22.93 2.36
N GLY A 656 -40.75 22.81 3.50
CA GLY A 656 -42.05 22.14 3.60
C GLY A 656 -42.03 20.62 3.72
N VAL A 657 -40.88 19.95 3.50
CA VAL A 657 -40.74 18.48 3.63
C VAL A 657 -40.32 18.14 5.07
N ILE A 658 -41.11 17.28 5.76
CA ILE A 658 -40.82 16.82 7.12
C ILE A 658 -40.48 18.00 8.04
N ASN A 659 -41.29 19.06 8.02
CA ASN A 659 -41.10 20.30 8.80
C ASN A 659 -39.81 21.08 8.50
N SER A 660 -39.05 20.74 7.48
CA SER A 660 -37.92 21.56 7.02
C SER A 660 -38.38 22.94 6.59
N LYS A 661 -37.63 23.96 7.01
CA LYS A 661 -37.90 25.37 6.70
C LYS A 661 -36.81 26.03 5.87
N PHE A 662 -35.98 25.21 5.19
CA PHE A 662 -34.79 25.67 4.50
C PHE A 662 -34.88 25.37 3.00
N ASP A 663 -34.69 26.43 2.21
CA ASP A 663 -34.58 26.36 0.77
C ASP A 663 -33.22 26.90 0.33
N TYR A 664 -32.31 26.01 0.02
CA TYR A 664 -30.95 26.33 -0.41
C TYR A 664 -30.45 25.30 -1.42
N ASP A 665 -29.56 25.73 -2.27
CA ASP A 665 -28.79 24.89 -3.18
C ASP A 665 -27.33 24.90 -2.76
N LYS A 666 -26.65 23.76 -2.79
CA LYS A 666 -25.23 23.63 -2.46
C LYS A 666 -24.51 22.84 -3.53
N VAL A 667 -23.47 23.41 -4.10
CA VAL A 667 -22.56 22.76 -5.06
C VAL A 667 -21.20 22.66 -4.41
N GLN A 668 -20.58 21.47 -4.47
CA GLN A 668 -19.27 21.20 -3.90
C GLN A 668 -18.43 20.37 -4.89
N MET A 669 -17.15 20.66 -4.93
CA MET A 669 -16.16 19.93 -5.75
C MET A 669 -14.93 19.61 -4.92
N MET A 670 -14.38 18.40 -5.13
CA MET A 670 -13.10 17.97 -4.55
C MET A 670 -12.23 17.36 -5.65
N LEU A 671 -10.98 17.80 -5.71
CA LEU A 671 -9.96 17.33 -6.63
C LEU A 671 -8.74 16.88 -5.82
N TYR A 672 -8.55 15.58 -5.68
CA TYR A 672 -7.35 15.02 -5.06
C TYR A 672 -6.48 14.34 -6.12
N LYS A 673 -5.18 14.65 -6.15
CA LYS A 673 -4.23 14.04 -7.08
C LYS A 673 -2.88 13.77 -6.40
N PRO A 674 -2.49 12.50 -6.21
CA PRO A 674 -1.13 12.14 -5.86
C PRO A 674 -0.26 12.13 -7.13
N ILE A 675 0.92 12.73 -7.06
CA ILE A 675 1.87 12.86 -8.17
C ILE A 675 3.22 12.30 -7.72
N PRO A 676 3.60 11.08 -8.14
CA PRO A 676 4.93 10.56 -7.88
C PRO A 676 5.98 11.34 -8.68
N LEU A 677 7.05 11.77 -8.02
CA LEU A 677 8.15 12.56 -8.60
C LEU A 677 9.43 11.72 -8.63
N PHE A 678 9.55 10.83 -9.57
CA PHE A 678 10.74 10.04 -9.98
C PHE A 678 11.96 10.06 -9.02
N GLY A 679 11.86 9.42 -7.85
CA GLY A 679 12.92 9.36 -6.85
C GLY A 679 12.95 10.53 -5.85
N TYR A 680 12.13 11.57 -6.08
CA TYR A 680 11.99 12.70 -5.15
C TYR A 680 10.78 12.58 -4.23
N GLY A 681 10.11 11.41 -4.22
CA GLY A 681 8.95 11.14 -3.37
C GLY A 681 7.61 11.39 -4.05
N ILE A 682 6.58 11.74 -3.26
CA ILE A 682 5.21 11.94 -3.74
C ILE A 682 4.69 13.31 -3.33
N PHE A 683 4.14 14.03 -4.29
CA PHE A 683 3.40 15.27 -4.04
C PHE A 683 1.89 14.99 -4.04
N HIS A 684 1.21 15.38 -2.97
CA HIS A 684 -0.24 15.29 -2.83
C HIS A 684 -0.85 16.68 -2.97
N ALA A 685 -1.83 16.82 -3.86
CA ALA A 685 -2.62 18.03 -4.00
C ALA A 685 -4.08 17.68 -3.75
N ASN A 686 -4.73 18.40 -2.83
CA ASN A 686 -6.17 18.35 -2.61
C ASN A 686 -6.73 19.76 -2.68
N ILE A 687 -7.75 19.98 -3.51
CA ILE A 687 -8.46 21.25 -3.65
C ILE A 687 -9.94 20.97 -3.46
N GLU A 688 -10.56 21.73 -2.57
CA GLU A 688 -11.99 21.67 -2.26
C GLU A 688 -12.62 23.05 -2.49
N ALA A 689 -13.71 23.10 -3.22
CA ALA A 689 -14.43 24.33 -3.47
C ALA A 689 -15.94 24.10 -3.38
N GLY A 690 -16.67 25.14 -3.01
CA GLY A 690 -18.12 25.04 -2.96
C GLY A 690 -18.82 26.37 -2.77
N LYS A 691 -20.12 26.34 -3.05
CA LYS A 691 -21.01 27.47 -2.86
C LYS A 691 -22.39 27.04 -2.40
N VAL A 692 -22.92 27.77 -1.43
CA VAL A 692 -24.29 27.67 -0.95
C VAL A 692 -25.06 28.86 -1.51
N PHE A 693 -26.12 28.58 -2.22
CA PHE A 693 -27.06 29.56 -2.75
C PHE A 693 -28.30 29.58 -1.83
N GLY A 694 -28.86 30.74 -1.58
CA GLY A 694 -29.97 30.87 -0.65
C GLY A 694 -29.55 31.22 0.77
N THR A 695 -30.49 31.15 1.72
CA THR A 695 -30.23 31.29 3.15
C THR A 695 -30.30 29.92 3.79
N ALA A 696 -29.22 29.50 4.43
CA ALA A 696 -29.03 28.15 4.89
C ALA A 696 -28.68 28.09 6.38
N PRO A 697 -29.07 27.02 7.08
CA PRO A 697 -28.70 26.84 8.48
C PRO A 697 -27.20 26.53 8.61
N LEU A 698 -26.62 26.77 9.79
CA LEU A 698 -25.19 26.62 10.06
C LEU A 698 -24.61 25.27 9.59
N ILE A 699 -25.38 24.20 9.74
CA ILE A 699 -24.94 22.85 9.31
C ILE A 699 -24.77 22.72 7.77
N ALA A 700 -25.53 23.50 6.99
CA ALA A 700 -25.43 23.49 5.53
C ALA A 700 -24.34 24.44 5.01
N LEU A 701 -23.89 25.39 5.84
CA LEU A 701 -22.74 26.24 5.53
C LEU A 701 -21.44 25.41 5.55
N ALA A 702 -20.32 26.02 5.23
CA ALA A 702 -19.02 25.37 5.15
C ALA A 702 -18.04 25.94 6.21
N PRO A 703 -18.02 25.38 7.43
CA PRO A 703 -16.96 25.67 8.38
C PRO A 703 -15.62 25.19 7.82
N THR A 704 -14.57 26.00 7.89
CA THR A 704 -13.23 25.63 7.44
C THR A 704 -12.69 24.51 8.35
N PRO A 705 -12.17 23.39 7.78
CA PRO A 705 -11.70 22.25 8.56
C PRO A 705 -10.55 22.62 9.48
N ALA A 706 -10.79 22.68 10.76
CA ALA A 706 -9.82 23.00 11.79
C ALA A 706 -9.35 21.74 12.53
N ASN A 707 -8.18 21.82 13.14
CA ASN A 707 -7.61 20.75 13.94
C ASN A 707 -7.36 21.20 15.39
N GLN A 708 -8.31 20.95 16.23
CA GLN A 708 -8.23 21.25 17.66
C GLN A 708 -7.71 20.06 18.48
N SER A 709 -6.70 19.37 17.95
CA SER A 709 -5.96 18.30 18.62
C SER A 709 -4.45 18.52 18.51
N TYR A 710 -3.70 17.79 19.31
CA TYR A 710 -2.24 17.74 19.15
C TYR A 710 -1.80 16.81 18.01
N SER A 711 -2.73 16.04 17.44
CA SER A 711 -2.45 15.12 16.33
C SER A 711 -2.32 15.86 15.00
N SER A 712 -1.46 15.37 14.12
CA SER A 712 -1.48 15.75 12.71
C SER A 712 -2.70 15.11 12.04
N ALA A 713 -3.58 15.92 11.46
CA ALA A 713 -4.77 15.46 10.75
C ALA A 713 -4.72 15.91 9.28
N PRO A 714 -4.89 15.01 8.32
CA PRO A 714 -4.87 15.37 6.90
C PRO A 714 -6.05 16.29 6.55
N ASN A 715 -5.85 17.17 5.57
CA ASN A 715 -6.87 18.08 5.03
C ASN A 715 -7.54 18.96 6.09
N THR A 716 -6.79 19.39 7.13
CA THR A 716 -7.25 20.31 8.16
C THR A 716 -6.22 21.40 8.40
N PHE A 717 -6.66 22.57 8.89
CA PHE A 717 -5.78 23.66 9.30
C PHE A 717 -5.32 23.44 10.74
N ALA A 718 -4.01 23.39 10.96
CA ALA A 718 -3.42 23.02 12.24
C ALA A 718 -3.49 24.12 13.30
N LEU A 719 -3.57 25.38 12.88
CA LEU A 719 -3.54 26.57 13.74
C LEU A 719 -4.90 27.26 13.86
N LEU A 720 -5.95 26.71 13.24
CA LEU A 720 -7.34 27.14 13.46
C LEU A 720 -8.00 26.31 14.56
N ASP A 721 -8.93 26.92 15.27
CA ASP A 721 -9.88 26.27 16.15
C ASP A 721 -11.22 26.05 15.41
N TYR A 722 -12.07 25.14 15.92
CA TYR A 722 -13.36 24.87 15.29
C TYR A 722 -14.19 26.14 15.23
N TYR A 723 -14.79 26.40 14.06
CA TYR A 723 -15.60 27.58 13.74
C TYR A 723 -14.86 28.92 13.70
N ASP A 724 -13.53 28.98 13.73
CA ASP A 724 -12.82 30.23 13.46
C ASP A 724 -13.28 30.84 12.12
N PHE A 725 -13.51 29.99 11.11
CA PHE A 725 -14.07 30.43 9.81
C PHE A 725 -15.30 29.64 9.41
N ILE A 726 -16.34 30.37 8.96
CA ILE A 726 -17.55 29.82 8.35
C ILE A 726 -17.78 30.56 7.03
N THR A 727 -18.11 29.82 5.98
CA THR A 727 -18.29 30.37 4.63
C THR A 727 -19.53 29.81 3.95
N ASP A 728 -20.11 30.57 3.02
CA ASP A 728 -21.06 30.04 2.06
C ASP A 728 -20.47 29.90 0.64
N THR A 729 -19.32 30.55 0.41
CA THR A 729 -18.53 30.37 -0.80
C THR A 729 -17.07 30.18 -0.40
N TYR A 730 -16.42 29.11 -0.85
CA TYR A 730 -15.07 28.79 -0.39
C TYR A 730 -14.23 28.07 -1.44
N ILE A 731 -12.92 28.20 -1.28
CA ILE A 731 -11.90 27.35 -1.85
C ILE A 731 -10.80 27.09 -0.82
N ASN A 732 -10.53 25.80 -0.57
CA ASN A 732 -9.46 25.35 0.30
C ASN A 732 -8.47 24.50 -0.50
N GLY A 733 -7.18 24.66 -0.23
CA GLY A 733 -6.12 23.87 -0.86
C GLY A 733 -5.19 23.26 0.20
N TYR A 734 -4.82 22.01 -0.02
CA TYR A 734 -3.92 21.25 0.84
C TYR A 734 -2.86 20.59 -0.04
N PHE A 735 -1.62 20.97 0.17
CA PHE A 735 -0.47 20.47 -0.57
C PHE A 735 0.53 19.87 0.38
N GLU A 736 1.01 18.67 0.07
CA GLU A 736 1.95 17.95 0.91
C GLU A 736 2.94 17.18 0.03
N HIS A 737 4.24 17.37 0.26
CA HIS A 737 5.28 16.67 -0.46
C HIS A 737 6.10 15.80 0.51
N HIS A 738 6.00 14.48 0.35
CA HIS A 738 6.77 13.49 1.07
C HIS A 738 8.02 13.13 0.29
N PHE A 739 9.19 13.45 0.84
CA PHE A 739 10.48 13.17 0.19
C PHE A 739 10.97 11.73 0.34
N ASP A 740 10.28 10.89 1.13
CA ASP A 740 10.60 9.47 1.34
C ASP A 740 12.09 9.17 1.64
N GLY A 741 12.77 10.06 2.35
CA GLY A 741 14.17 9.93 2.72
C GLY A 741 15.16 10.63 1.78
N PHE A 742 14.75 11.07 0.60
CA PHE A 742 15.62 11.69 -0.40
C PHE A 742 16.52 12.81 0.16
N LEU A 743 16.02 13.67 1.04
CA LEU A 743 16.81 14.75 1.64
C LEU A 743 17.66 14.25 2.83
N LEU A 744 17.03 13.61 3.82
CA LEU A 744 17.66 13.31 5.10
C LEU A 744 18.62 12.12 5.03
N ASN A 745 18.40 11.16 4.15
CA ASN A 745 19.32 10.04 3.96
C ASN A 745 20.68 10.49 3.35
N ARG A 746 20.75 11.67 2.72
CA ARG A 746 22.00 12.25 2.16
C ARG A 746 22.92 12.85 3.22
N ILE A 747 22.43 13.04 4.44
CA ILE A 747 23.19 13.60 5.55
C ILE A 747 23.73 12.44 6.40
N PRO A 748 25.06 12.18 6.45
CA PRO A 748 25.64 10.94 6.99
C PRO A 748 25.22 10.60 8.41
N PHE A 749 25.08 11.57 9.32
CA PHE A 749 24.66 11.29 10.69
C PHE A 749 23.13 11.05 10.82
N LEU A 750 22.29 11.69 9.98
CA LEU A 750 20.84 11.50 9.94
C LEU A 750 20.46 10.21 9.23
N GLN A 751 21.30 9.73 8.33
CA GLN A 751 21.10 8.48 7.59
C GLN A 751 20.82 7.29 8.53
N LYS A 752 21.51 7.21 9.68
CA LYS A 752 21.30 6.15 10.67
C LYS A 752 19.94 6.23 11.36
N LEU A 753 19.35 7.43 11.42
CA LEU A 753 18.06 7.67 12.05
C LEU A 753 16.88 7.30 11.14
N ARG A 754 17.10 7.10 9.83
CA ARG A 754 16.09 6.75 8.82
C ARG A 754 14.89 7.71 8.79
N PHE A 755 15.07 8.95 9.19
CA PHE A 755 14.02 9.96 9.16
C PHE A 755 13.65 10.31 7.72
N LYS A 756 12.38 10.65 7.53
CA LYS A 756 11.83 11.15 6.27
C LYS A 756 11.35 12.57 6.48
N SER A 757 11.42 13.39 5.45
CA SER A 757 10.98 14.79 5.52
C SER A 757 9.72 15.02 4.69
N VAL A 758 8.89 15.93 5.17
CA VAL A 758 7.67 16.39 4.52
C VAL A 758 7.66 17.90 4.48
N LEU A 759 7.27 18.49 3.35
CA LEU A 759 6.90 19.90 3.24
C LEU A 759 5.41 19.99 2.97
N PHE A 760 4.75 20.98 3.54
CA PHE A 760 3.34 21.19 3.31
C PHE A 760 2.95 22.66 3.28
N GLY A 761 1.90 22.95 2.52
CA GLY A 761 1.24 24.24 2.45
C GLY A 761 -0.26 24.06 2.37
N ARG A 762 -1.01 24.93 3.03
CA ARG A 762 -2.47 24.91 3.05
C ARG A 762 -2.99 26.34 2.90
N PHE A 763 -4.12 26.51 2.21
CA PHE A 763 -4.75 27.82 2.13
C PHE A 763 -6.27 27.72 2.20
N ALA A 764 -6.90 28.75 2.75
CA ALA A 764 -8.33 28.93 2.74
C ALA A 764 -8.68 30.35 2.27
N TYR A 765 -9.66 30.43 1.41
CA TYR A 765 -10.27 31.68 0.96
C TYR A 765 -11.77 31.47 0.86
N GLY A 766 -12.56 32.44 1.32
CA GLY A 766 -14.00 32.33 1.23
C GLY A 766 -14.72 33.51 1.82
N THR A 767 -16.01 33.58 1.55
CA THR A 767 -16.91 34.66 1.97
C THR A 767 -18.13 34.08 2.67
N LEU A 768 -18.76 34.88 3.50
CA LEU A 768 -20.06 34.61 4.09
C LEU A 768 -20.98 35.78 3.87
N SER A 769 -22.08 35.56 3.14
CA SER A 769 -23.07 36.62 2.83
C SER A 769 -23.77 37.11 4.09
N ASP A 770 -24.12 38.39 4.14
CA ASP A 770 -24.79 39.02 5.25
C ASP A 770 -26.10 38.31 5.62
N LYS A 771 -26.87 37.84 4.65
CA LYS A 771 -28.11 37.08 4.89
C LYS A 771 -27.85 35.76 5.64
N ASN A 772 -26.77 35.03 5.32
CA ASN A 772 -26.40 33.81 6.05
C ASN A 772 -25.83 34.14 7.43
N LYS A 773 -25.09 35.24 7.57
CA LYS A 773 -24.59 35.73 8.85
C LYS A 773 -25.72 36.13 9.81
N GLN A 774 -26.70 36.87 9.32
CA GLN A 774 -27.84 37.35 10.13
C GLN A 774 -28.78 36.20 10.50
N ALA A 775 -29.02 35.25 9.61
CA ALA A 775 -29.93 34.13 9.87
C ALA A 775 -29.40 33.12 10.89
N ASN A 776 -28.08 32.99 11.06
CA ASN A 776 -27.47 32.03 11.98
C ASN A 776 -27.04 32.72 13.27
N ILE A 777 -27.82 32.55 14.34
CA ILE A 777 -27.57 33.12 15.65
C ILE A 777 -26.72 32.14 16.49
N THR A 778 -25.61 32.63 17.01
CA THR A 778 -24.71 31.85 17.87
C THR A 778 -24.04 32.77 18.90
N ASN A 779 -23.64 32.21 20.04
CA ASN A 779 -22.85 32.88 21.07
C ASN A 779 -21.33 32.79 20.83
N ILE A 780 -20.89 32.16 19.74
CA ILE A 780 -19.48 32.16 19.33
C ILE A 780 -19.21 33.21 18.26
N ILE A 781 -18.00 33.75 18.28
CA ILE A 781 -17.54 34.68 17.25
C ILE A 781 -16.87 33.84 16.14
N PHE A 782 -17.38 33.96 14.91
CA PHE A 782 -16.80 33.36 13.72
C PHE A 782 -16.61 34.41 12.65
N ASN A 783 -15.74 34.14 11.74
CA ASN A 783 -15.38 35.01 10.61
C ASN A 783 -15.38 34.25 9.29
N SER A 784 -15.07 34.95 8.21
CA SER A 784 -14.79 34.33 6.90
C SER A 784 -13.41 34.76 6.43
N PRO A 785 -12.64 33.89 5.76
CA PRO A 785 -11.30 34.23 5.25
C PRO A 785 -11.41 35.00 3.92
N GLU A 786 -11.96 36.22 3.98
CA GLU A 786 -12.09 37.11 2.80
C GLU A 786 -10.74 37.63 2.29
N LYS A 787 -9.69 37.54 3.13
CA LYS A 787 -8.31 37.62 2.73
C LYS A 787 -7.74 36.21 2.80
N LEU A 788 -6.77 35.91 1.92
CA LEU A 788 -6.16 34.57 1.87
C LEU A 788 -5.53 34.21 3.22
N TYR A 789 -6.07 33.20 3.88
CA TYR A 789 -5.45 32.53 5.03
C TYR A 789 -4.58 31.39 4.52
N TRP A 790 -3.36 31.26 5.05
CA TRP A 790 -2.47 30.15 4.66
C TRP A 790 -1.56 29.71 5.82
N GLU A 791 -1.33 28.41 5.82
CA GLU A 791 -0.37 27.73 6.71
C GLU A 791 0.70 27.06 5.86
N TYR A 792 1.92 27.02 6.38
CA TYR A 792 3.02 26.29 5.78
C TYR A 792 3.87 25.66 6.86
N GLY A 793 4.63 24.63 6.48
CA GLY A 793 5.47 23.99 7.46
C GLY A 793 6.28 22.84 6.88
N PHE A 794 7.05 22.25 7.76
CA PHE A 794 7.74 21.01 7.48
C PHE A 794 7.50 19.98 8.58
N GLY A 795 7.61 18.71 8.22
CA GLY A 795 7.48 17.61 9.16
C GLY A 795 8.67 16.65 9.07
N ILE A 796 8.92 15.97 10.17
CA ILE A 796 9.82 14.83 10.25
C ILE A 796 8.99 13.60 10.51
N GLU A 797 9.04 12.65 9.59
CA GLU A 797 8.35 11.37 9.66
C GLU A 797 9.32 10.23 9.96
N ASN A 798 8.77 9.06 10.15
CA ASN A 798 9.54 7.85 10.36
C ASN A 798 10.32 7.86 11.65
N ILE A 799 9.81 8.54 12.68
CA ILE A 799 10.38 8.54 14.02
C ILE A 799 9.89 7.29 14.76
N GLY A 800 10.80 6.54 15.39
CA GLY A 800 10.48 5.32 16.12
C GLY A 800 11.69 4.42 16.36
N LEU A 801 11.44 3.22 16.87
CA LEU A 801 12.45 2.21 17.19
C LEU A 801 12.35 1.00 16.26
N GLY A 802 13.49 0.48 15.85
CA GLY A 802 13.55 -0.69 14.95
C GLY A 802 12.82 -0.42 13.63
N ASN A 803 11.87 -1.29 13.30
CA ASN A 803 10.96 -1.15 12.16
C ASN A 803 9.63 -0.49 12.51
N PHE A 804 9.37 -0.26 13.81
CA PHE A 804 8.16 0.40 14.28
C PHE A 804 8.36 1.92 14.30
N ARG A 805 8.17 2.56 13.13
CA ARG A 805 8.50 3.96 12.88
C ARG A 805 7.29 4.69 12.28
N PHE A 806 6.35 5.05 13.13
CA PHE A 806 5.08 5.64 12.69
C PHE A 806 4.82 7.03 13.23
N ILE A 807 5.77 7.60 14.00
CA ILE A 807 5.59 8.93 14.57
C ILE A 807 6.03 9.98 13.54
N ARG A 808 5.21 11.01 13.40
CA ARG A 808 5.44 12.23 12.63
C ARG A 808 5.34 13.43 13.56
N VAL A 809 6.24 14.39 13.39
CA VAL A 809 6.23 15.69 14.07
C VAL A 809 6.22 16.78 13.02
N ASP A 810 5.20 17.62 13.03
CA ASP A 810 5.03 18.76 12.13
C ASP A 810 5.28 20.08 12.86
N PHE A 811 6.00 20.97 12.23
CA PHE A 811 6.23 22.34 12.61
C PHE A 811 5.48 23.24 11.64
N VAL A 812 4.51 23.99 12.16
CA VAL A 812 3.52 24.72 11.36
C VAL A 812 3.58 26.21 11.68
N TRP A 813 3.62 27.03 10.66
CA TRP A 813 3.51 28.49 10.71
C TRP A 813 2.30 28.95 9.91
N ARG A 814 1.78 30.12 10.23
CA ARG A 814 0.72 30.78 9.46
C ARG A 814 1.07 32.23 9.15
N ASN A 815 0.37 32.80 8.17
CA ASN A 815 0.43 34.23 7.89
C ASN A 815 -0.21 35.07 9.02
N ASP A 816 0.12 36.35 9.05
CA ASP A 816 -0.55 37.31 9.92
C ASP A 816 -2.00 37.52 9.43
N PHE A 817 -2.92 37.06 10.21
CA PHE A 817 -4.35 37.19 9.99
C PHE A 817 -4.93 38.01 11.15
N ASN A 818 -4.59 39.32 11.16
CA ASN A 818 -4.82 40.20 12.31
C ASN A 818 -6.23 40.83 12.35
N ASP A 819 -7.02 40.66 11.28
CA ASP A 819 -8.27 41.41 11.08
C ASP A 819 -9.52 40.72 11.67
N VAL A 820 -9.31 39.71 12.53
CA VAL A 820 -10.41 38.87 12.96
C VAL A 820 -10.59 38.95 14.46
N ASN A 821 -11.53 39.76 14.91
CA ASN A 821 -11.92 39.83 16.31
C ASN A 821 -12.40 38.45 16.79
N GLY A 822 -11.79 37.92 17.84
CA GLY A 822 -12.18 36.67 18.49
C GLY A 822 -11.49 35.42 17.99
N VAL A 823 -10.78 35.43 16.84
CA VAL A 823 -9.99 34.29 16.39
C VAL A 823 -8.66 34.25 17.17
N ARG A 824 -8.37 33.12 17.74
CA ARG A 824 -7.06 32.84 18.33
C ARG A 824 -5.98 32.97 17.28
N ASN A 825 -4.89 33.71 17.57
CA ASN A 825 -3.85 34.00 16.58
C ASN A 825 -2.48 33.37 16.94
N PRO A 826 -2.35 32.03 17.01
CA PRO A 826 -1.04 31.41 17.17
C PRO A 826 -0.25 31.50 15.86
N LYS A 827 0.94 32.11 15.88
CA LYS A 827 1.80 32.20 14.71
C LYS A 827 2.56 30.91 14.40
N PHE A 828 2.70 30.04 15.39
CA PHE A 828 3.46 28.79 15.32
C PHE A 828 2.78 27.69 16.16
N GLY A 829 2.92 26.45 15.73
CA GLY A 829 2.48 25.28 16.48
C GLY A 829 3.20 24.00 16.07
N VAL A 830 3.18 23.03 16.97
CA VAL A 830 3.72 21.68 16.75
C VAL A 830 2.58 20.67 16.77
N ARG A 831 2.60 19.69 15.86
CA ARG A 831 1.66 18.57 15.81
C ARG A 831 2.41 17.26 15.79
N ILE A 832 1.90 16.27 16.52
CA ILE A 832 2.48 14.93 16.57
C ILE A 832 1.46 13.95 16.04
N GLY A 833 1.77 13.26 14.95
CA GLY A 833 0.88 12.29 14.32
C GLY A 833 1.39 10.87 14.43
N ILE A 834 0.47 9.92 14.34
CA ILE A 834 0.79 8.51 14.06
C ILE A 834 0.40 8.26 12.61
N VAL A 835 1.39 7.99 11.77
CA VAL A 835 1.23 7.75 10.33
C VAL A 835 1.70 6.33 10.01
N PRO A 836 0.84 5.31 10.15
CA PRO A 836 1.20 3.94 9.80
C PRO A 836 1.46 3.87 8.29
N SER A 837 2.72 3.72 7.90
CA SER A 837 3.13 3.54 6.50
C SER A 837 4.30 2.56 6.42
N PHE A 838 4.39 1.85 5.29
CA PHE A 838 5.56 1.05 4.96
C PHE A 838 6.78 1.92 4.72
#